data_9305b8861cf69aeabbd2be8d34e8e1c8
#
_entry.id   9305b8861cf69aeabbd2be8d34e8e1c8
#
_cell.length_a   1.000
_cell.length_b   1.000
_cell.length_c   1.000
_cell.angle_alpha   90.00
_cell.angle_beta   90.00
_cell.angle_gamma   90.00
#
_symmetry.space_group_name_H-M   'P 1'
#
loop_
_entity.id
_entity.type
_entity.pdbx_description
1 polymer ?
#
loop_
_entity_poly.entity_id
_entity_poly.type
_entity_poly.pdbx_seq_one_letter_code
_entity_poly.pdbx_strand_id
1 'polypeptide(L)'
;MATAQTTPASPKPPKARRPLWARLLLWMLGLFVAMGVVGALLLGYALLVAAPNLPSLDAITDYRPKIPLRVYTADNVLIGEFGEERRSFVPITQMPDVMKRAVLAIEDDRFYEHGGVDFIGVLRAGLANLHGGLSQGASTITMQVARNFFLSSEKTYTRKIYEILLSYKIEASLTKDQILELYMNQIYLGQRAYGFASAEQIYFGKNIKDITLAEAAMLAGLPKAPSAYNPVVNPKRAKVRQEYILQRMRDLHYITPEQYTQAVNEQLPVRGEGHEFDVHAEYVAEMVRQLMYAQYREETYTRGLNVYTTLRKSDQDVAYQSVRRGILDYERRHGYRGPEAFIDLPSDAEEREQAIDDALLEHPNSDDLQSAVVVSVTPKLVRATMLTGETIDLAGDGLRFAQAALSNNAQPKIKLRPGAVIRVIEDTKTQKWSITQLPEVASGFISLDPQTGAIYSMVGGFDFNRSKFNHVTQAWRQPGSSFKPFIYSAAVDKGFSPSTVINDAPLSIPTGDTGGQVWEPKNYGGGYDGPMTMRRALQKSKNLVSVRILRAIGTQYAQQYITRFGFDADRHPAYLPMALGAGSVTMLQMASGYSVFANGGYRVNPYIIDRVVDARGTVVQQSHPMTAGKDAVRVIDPRNDFIMDSLLRSVVSNGTGYQAKVKLGRNDMAGKTGTTNDSFDAWFCGYTPKLVGVAWMGYDNPRSLGDRETGGGLALPIWINYMSYALKGEPQTERQPPEGVVQMAGDWAYEEYANGQGVASVGLGDAMPGASAPGGDQPQQPGINLAPTQEQEKQKILDMFRGN
;
A
#
# COMPACT_ATOMS: atom_id res chain seq x y z
N MET A 1 -25.99 -11.56 -101.02
CA MET A 1 -26.53 -10.65 -100.02
C MET A 1 -27.54 -11.37 -99.17
N ALA A 2 -27.18 -11.80 -98.01
CA ALA A 2 -28.07 -12.55 -97.15
C ALA A 2 -28.16 -11.79 -95.83
N THR A 3 -29.34 -11.28 -95.53
CA THR A 3 -29.71 -10.61 -94.29
C THR A 3 -29.98 -11.68 -93.16
N ALA A 4 -29.20 -11.68 -92.16
CA ALA A 4 -29.42 -12.52 -90.96
C ALA A 4 -30.52 -11.88 -90.11
N GLN A 5 -31.57 -12.58 -89.88
CA GLN A 5 -32.64 -12.30 -88.89
C GLN A 5 -32.17 -12.74 -87.45
N THR A 6 -32.12 -11.81 -86.58
CA THR A 6 -31.94 -12.06 -85.12
C THR A 6 -33.31 -12.34 -84.52
N THR A 7 -33.46 -13.53 -83.95
CA THR A 7 -34.59 -13.93 -83.13
C THR A 7 -34.49 -13.37 -81.72
N PRO A 8 -35.54 -12.79 -81.11
CA PRO A 8 -35.50 -12.24 -79.75
C PRO A 8 -35.52 -13.40 -78.72
N ALA A 9 -34.64 -13.27 -77.76
CA ALA A 9 -34.57 -14.21 -76.64
C ALA A 9 -35.82 -14.09 -75.74
N SER A 10 -36.42 -15.21 -75.38
CA SER A 10 -37.56 -15.30 -74.47
C SER A 10 -37.18 -14.88 -73.06
N PRO A 11 -38.06 -14.20 -72.32
CA PRO A 11 -37.80 -13.79 -70.94
C PRO A 11 -37.78 -15.00 -69.97
N LYS A 12 -36.74 -15.12 -69.10
CA LYS A 12 -36.65 -16.12 -68.06
C LYS A 12 -37.82 -15.91 -67.09
N PRO A 13 -38.48 -16.94 -66.61
CA PRO A 13 -39.57 -16.85 -65.65
C PRO A 13 -39.06 -16.26 -64.30
N PRO A 14 -39.85 -15.44 -63.57
CA PRO A 14 -39.48 -14.89 -62.31
C PRO A 14 -39.31 -16.00 -61.27
N LYS A 15 -38.14 -16.03 -60.61
CA LYS A 15 -37.85 -16.93 -59.48
C LYS A 15 -38.93 -16.75 -58.38
N ALA A 16 -39.75 -17.75 -58.16
CA ALA A 16 -40.77 -17.78 -57.11
C ALA A 16 -40.09 -17.43 -55.72
N ARG A 17 -40.51 -16.33 -55.16
CA ARG A 17 -40.06 -15.95 -53.81
C ARG A 17 -40.66 -16.92 -52.81
N ARG A 18 -39.80 -17.68 -52.12
CA ARG A 18 -40.24 -18.60 -51.04
C ARG A 18 -41.10 -17.84 -50.03
N PRO A 19 -42.22 -18.41 -49.54
CA PRO A 19 -43.10 -17.75 -48.59
C PRO A 19 -42.37 -17.41 -47.30
N LEU A 20 -42.78 -16.36 -46.59
CA LEU A 20 -42.11 -15.83 -45.38
C LEU A 20 -41.89 -16.92 -44.31
N TRP A 21 -42.86 -17.82 -44.13
CA TRP A 21 -42.73 -18.91 -43.18
C TRP A 21 -41.60 -19.90 -43.54
N ALA A 22 -41.38 -20.20 -44.82
CA ALA A 22 -40.30 -21.07 -45.28
C ALA A 22 -38.90 -20.42 -45.10
N ARG A 23 -38.82 -19.09 -45.21
CA ARG A 23 -37.60 -18.33 -44.87
C ARG A 23 -37.33 -18.33 -43.36
N LEU A 24 -38.36 -18.16 -42.54
CA LEU A 24 -38.25 -18.27 -41.07
C LEU A 24 -37.83 -19.68 -40.64
N LEU A 25 -38.39 -20.75 -41.25
CA LEU A 25 -37.96 -22.11 -40.98
C LEU A 25 -36.48 -22.36 -41.34
N LEU A 26 -36.03 -21.85 -42.50
CA LEU A 26 -34.63 -21.93 -42.92
C LEU A 26 -33.69 -21.16 -42.00
N TRP A 27 -34.10 -19.97 -41.51
CA TRP A 27 -33.36 -19.23 -40.54
C TRP A 27 -33.29 -19.94 -39.16
N MET A 28 -34.44 -20.53 -38.74
CA MET A 28 -34.45 -21.33 -37.50
C MET A 28 -33.59 -22.59 -37.61
N LEU A 29 -33.67 -23.29 -38.75
CA LEU A 29 -32.79 -24.43 -39.03
C LEU A 29 -31.31 -24.02 -39.08
N GLY A 30 -30.99 -22.90 -39.75
CA GLY A 30 -29.64 -22.35 -39.78
C GLY A 30 -29.12 -22.00 -38.39
N LEU A 31 -29.96 -21.37 -37.55
CA LEU A 31 -29.64 -21.05 -36.16
C LEU A 31 -29.44 -22.34 -35.34
N PHE A 32 -30.29 -23.36 -35.54
CA PHE A 32 -30.14 -24.62 -34.84
C PHE A 32 -28.85 -25.37 -35.22
N VAL A 33 -28.52 -25.37 -36.54
CA VAL A 33 -27.24 -25.95 -37.02
C VAL A 33 -26.06 -25.16 -36.49
N ALA A 34 -26.12 -23.83 -36.51
CA ALA A 34 -25.06 -22.99 -35.96
C ALA A 34 -24.85 -23.24 -34.45
N MET A 35 -25.92 -23.35 -33.67
CA MET A 35 -25.86 -23.74 -32.26
C MET A 35 -25.26 -25.15 -32.08
N GLY A 36 -25.62 -26.11 -32.93
CA GLY A 36 -25.03 -27.46 -32.91
C GLY A 36 -23.50 -27.43 -33.19
N VAL A 37 -23.07 -26.65 -34.18
CA VAL A 37 -21.63 -26.47 -34.47
C VAL A 37 -20.88 -25.83 -33.32
N VAL A 38 -21.42 -24.76 -32.73
CA VAL A 38 -20.84 -24.12 -31.54
C VAL A 38 -20.75 -25.08 -30.37
N GLY A 39 -21.83 -25.86 -30.15
CA GLY A 39 -21.84 -26.91 -29.10
C GLY A 39 -20.77 -27.97 -29.34
N ALA A 40 -20.59 -28.44 -30.59
CA ALA A 40 -19.58 -29.43 -30.96
C ALA A 40 -18.14 -28.86 -30.78
N LEU A 41 -17.91 -27.60 -31.13
CA LEU A 41 -16.61 -26.90 -30.91
C LEU A 41 -16.30 -26.74 -29.43
N LEU A 42 -17.28 -26.37 -28.62
CA LEU A 42 -17.12 -26.26 -27.17
C LEU A 42 -16.85 -27.64 -26.53
N LEU A 43 -17.55 -28.68 -26.98
CA LEU A 43 -17.32 -30.05 -26.52
C LEU A 43 -15.93 -30.54 -26.96
N GLY A 44 -15.52 -30.27 -28.19
CA GLY A 44 -14.18 -30.60 -28.70
C GLY A 44 -13.09 -29.89 -27.87
N TYR A 45 -13.25 -28.61 -27.60
CA TYR A 45 -12.35 -27.84 -26.70
C TYR A 45 -12.31 -28.46 -25.30
N ALA A 46 -13.47 -28.77 -24.72
CA ALA A 46 -13.57 -29.34 -23.39
C ALA A 46 -12.85 -30.69 -23.29
N LEU A 47 -13.01 -31.58 -24.28
CA LEU A 47 -12.45 -32.95 -24.26
C LEU A 47 -10.95 -32.99 -24.67
N LEU A 48 -10.55 -32.18 -25.66
CA LEU A 48 -9.22 -32.30 -26.25
C LEU A 48 -8.19 -31.33 -25.61
N VAL A 49 -8.67 -30.21 -25.06
CA VAL A 49 -7.79 -29.18 -24.50
C VAL A 49 -7.96 -29.05 -22.98
N ALA A 50 -9.18 -28.91 -22.48
CA ALA A 50 -9.41 -28.64 -21.07
C ALA A 50 -9.29 -29.90 -20.19
N ALA A 51 -9.87 -31.05 -20.61
CA ALA A 51 -9.87 -32.26 -19.78
C ALA A 51 -8.46 -32.83 -19.48
N PRO A 52 -7.51 -32.87 -20.43
CA PRO A 52 -6.13 -33.31 -20.13
C PRO A 52 -5.35 -32.40 -19.17
N ASN A 53 -5.72 -31.13 -19.12
CA ASN A 53 -5.05 -30.11 -18.30
C ASN A 53 -5.76 -29.86 -16.94
N LEU A 54 -6.68 -30.75 -16.53
CA LEU A 54 -7.33 -30.65 -15.22
C LEU A 54 -6.33 -30.94 -14.10
N PRO A 55 -6.27 -30.12 -13.03
CA PRO A 55 -5.41 -30.36 -11.88
C PRO A 55 -5.72 -31.70 -11.18
N SER A 56 -4.72 -32.24 -10.47
CA SER A 56 -4.91 -33.40 -9.59
C SER A 56 -5.81 -33.05 -8.41
N LEU A 57 -6.50 -34.02 -7.83
CA LEU A 57 -7.35 -33.80 -6.67
C LEU A 57 -6.61 -33.96 -5.32
N ASP A 58 -5.28 -34.10 -5.35
CA ASP A 58 -4.46 -34.34 -4.15
C ASP A 58 -4.61 -33.24 -3.10
N ALA A 59 -4.82 -31.98 -3.55
CA ALA A 59 -5.06 -30.85 -2.65
C ALA A 59 -6.32 -30.99 -1.77
N ILE A 60 -7.26 -31.87 -2.15
CA ILE A 60 -8.50 -32.12 -1.41
C ILE A 60 -8.37 -33.33 -0.48
N THR A 61 -7.53 -34.32 -0.82
CA THR A 61 -7.45 -35.61 -0.11
C THR A 61 -6.50 -35.66 1.07
N ASP A 62 -5.47 -34.78 1.12
CA ASP A 62 -4.50 -34.70 2.26
C ASP A 62 -4.57 -33.35 2.97
N TYR A 63 -5.75 -33.01 3.45
CA TYR A 63 -5.98 -31.77 4.18
C TYR A 63 -5.49 -31.85 5.63
N ARG A 64 -4.43 -31.12 5.96
CA ARG A 64 -3.98 -30.87 7.36
C ARG A 64 -4.27 -29.43 7.74
N PRO A 65 -4.90 -29.17 8.91
CA PRO A 65 -5.11 -27.81 9.38
C PRO A 65 -3.75 -27.10 9.53
N LYS A 66 -3.58 -26.02 8.79
CA LYS A 66 -2.36 -25.21 8.83
C LYS A 66 -2.49 -24.20 9.98
N ILE A 67 -1.51 -24.13 10.88
CA ILE A 67 -1.49 -23.14 11.97
C ILE A 67 -0.86 -21.85 11.43
N PRO A 68 -1.56 -20.70 11.46
CA PRO A 68 -1.10 -19.47 10.83
C PRO A 68 0.17 -18.90 11.47
N LEU A 69 0.94 -18.17 10.67
CA LEU A 69 1.97 -17.26 11.14
C LEU A 69 1.30 -16.06 11.82
N ARG A 70 1.73 -15.71 13.02
CA ARG A 70 1.29 -14.52 13.74
C ARG A 70 2.43 -13.56 13.95
N VAL A 71 2.17 -12.26 13.74
CA VAL A 71 3.15 -11.19 13.90
C VAL A 71 2.67 -10.23 14.98
N TYR A 72 3.55 -9.94 15.92
CA TYR A 72 3.27 -9.10 17.08
C TYR A 72 4.21 -7.92 17.16
N THR A 73 3.77 -6.84 17.77
CA THR A 73 4.61 -5.74 18.23
C THR A 73 5.49 -6.19 19.41
N ALA A 74 6.46 -5.35 19.81
CA ALA A 74 7.29 -5.58 20.99
C ALA A 74 6.46 -5.65 22.30
N ASP A 75 5.35 -4.93 22.34
CA ASP A 75 4.37 -4.89 23.43
C ASP A 75 3.24 -5.91 23.28
N ASN A 76 3.45 -6.97 22.47
CA ASN A 76 2.60 -8.14 22.29
C ASN A 76 1.22 -7.85 21.66
N VAL A 77 1.07 -6.80 20.88
CA VAL A 77 -0.15 -6.54 20.12
C VAL A 77 -0.07 -7.25 18.75
N LEU A 78 -1.10 -8.00 18.39
CA LEU A 78 -1.16 -8.70 17.10
C LEU A 78 -1.33 -7.67 15.97
N ILE A 79 -0.44 -7.74 14.96
CA ILE A 79 -0.44 -6.84 13.79
C ILE A 79 -0.56 -7.56 12.45
N GLY A 80 -0.54 -8.89 12.45
CA GLY A 80 -0.73 -9.70 11.26
C GLY A 80 -0.93 -11.16 11.60
N GLU A 81 -1.81 -11.81 10.86
CA GLU A 81 -2.02 -13.25 10.89
C GLU A 81 -2.03 -13.75 9.44
N PHE A 82 -1.09 -14.62 9.10
CA PHE A 82 -0.89 -15.14 7.76
C PHE A 82 -0.96 -16.66 7.79
N GLY A 83 -1.97 -17.16 7.20
CA GLY A 83 -2.23 -18.53 6.92
C GLY A 83 -3.27 -18.50 5.81
N GLU A 84 -3.37 -19.54 5.05
CA GLU A 84 -4.38 -19.58 3.99
C GLU A 84 -5.78 -19.37 4.59
N GLU A 85 -5.95 -19.55 5.93
CA GLU A 85 -7.29 -19.65 6.45
C GLU A 85 -7.39 -19.50 7.98
N ARG A 86 -8.26 -18.63 8.45
CA ARG A 86 -8.91 -18.81 9.75
C ARG A 86 -9.93 -19.93 9.58
N ARG A 87 -9.53 -21.16 9.81
CA ARG A 87 -10.41 -22.33 9.68
C ARG A 87 -10.57 -23.03 11.02
N SER A 88 -11.82 -23.21 11.37
CA SER A 88 -12.22 -24.24 12.31
C SER A 88 -12.83 -25.37 11.48
N PHE A 89 -12.06 -26.39 11.15
CA PHE A 89 -12.57 -27.54 10.44
C PHE A 89 -13.61 -28.25 11.29
N VAL A 90 -14.80 -28.47 10.72
CA VAL A 90 -15.89 -29.22 11.35
C VAL A 90 -16.33 -30.33 10.42
N PRO A 91 -16.19 -31.61 10.82
CA PRO A 91 -16.71 -32.75 10.04
C PRO A 91 -18.20 -32.57 9.74
N ILE A 92 -18.66 -32.99 8.57
CA ILE A 92 -20.06 -32.84 8.14
C ILE A 92 -21.03 -33.47 9.15
N THR A 93 -20.60 -34.53 9.81
CA THR A 93 -21.40 -35.24 10.84
C THR A 93 -21.58 -34.40 12.11
N GLN A 94 -20.71 -33.39 12.35
CA GLN A 94 -20.78 -32.45 13.48
C GLN A 94 -21.32 -31.07 13.09
N MET A 95 -21.53 -30.84 11.78
CA MET A 95 -22.12 -29.61 11.27
C MET A 95 -23.63 -29.62 11.57
N PRO A 96 -24.16 -28.56 12.22
CA PRO A 96 -25.59 -28.51 12.55
C PRO A 96 -26.50 -28.64 11.30
N ASP A 97 -27.57 -29.40 11.41
CA ASP A 97 -28.51 -29.62 10.31
C ASP A 97 -29.18 -28.33 9.83
N VAL A 98 -29.42 -27.39 10.77
CA VAL A 98 -29.97 -26.07 10.43
C VAL A 98 -29.03 -25.31 9.48
N MET A 99 -27.69 -25.37 9.69
CA MET A 99 -26.73 -24.74 8.81
C MET A 99 -26.65 -25.43 7.44
N LYS A 100 -26.61 -26.76 7.40
CA LYS A 100 -26.64 -27.51 6.14
C LYS A 100 -27.89 -27.18 5.31
N ARG A 101 -29.04 -27.14 5.94
CA ARG A 101 -30.32 -26.83 5.26
C ARG A 101 -30.36 -25.38 4.76
N ALA A 102 -29.86 -24.43 5.53
CA ALA A 102 -29.78 -23.02 5.10
C ALA A 102 -28.91 -22.86 3.85
N VAL A 103 -27.75 -23.51 3.81
CA VAL A 103 -26.86 -23.51 2.65
C VAL A 103 -27.52 -24.18 1.44
N LEU A 104 -28.07 -25.39 1.60
CA LEU A 104 -28.73 -26.12 0.52
C LEU A 104 -29.91 -25.34 -0.04
N ALA A 105 -30.71 -24.70 0.80
CA ALA A 105 -31.87 -23.93 0.36
C ALA A 105 -31.52 -22.76 -0.57
N ILE A 106 -30.36 -22.15 -0.39
CA ILE A 106 -29.99 -20.94 -1.13
C ILE A 106 -29.00 -21.20 -2.27
N GLU A 107 -28.08 -22.12 -2.10
CA GLU A 107 -27.00 -22.37 -3.07
C GLU A 107 -27.36 -23.51 -4.04
N ASP A 108 -27.99 -24.61 -3.56
CA ASP A 108 -28.23 -25.79 -4.36
C ASP A 108 -29.28 -26.71 -3.73
N ASP A 109 -30.57 -26.40 -3.93
CA ASP A 109 -31.68 -27.10 -3.29
C ASP A 109 -31.80 -28.57 -3.72
N ARG A 110 -31.19 -28.94 -4.86
CA ARG A 110 -31.21 -30.29 -5.43
C ARG A 110 -29.81 -30.94 -5.42
N PHE A 111 -28.93 -30.49 -4.54
CA PHE A 111 -27.54 -30.94 -4.46
C PHE A 111 -27.39 -32.48 -4.45
N TYR A 112 -28.22 -33.18 -3.71
CA TYR A 112 -28.17 -34.65 -3.61
C TYR A 112 -28.79 -35.39 -4.83
N GLU A 113 -29.43 -34.66 -5.76
CA GLU A 113 -30.16 -35.25 -6.91
C GLU A 113 -29.37 -35.21 -8.22
N HIS A 114 -28.39 -34.32 -8.37
CA HIS A 114 -27.63 -34.14 -9.62
C HIS A 114 -26.15 -34.54 -9.47
N GLY A 115 -25.47 -34.84 -10.58
CA GLY A 115 -24.07 -35.26 -10.65
C GLY A 115 -23.12 -34.08 -11.00
N GLY A 116 -23.06 -33.04 -10.18
CA GLY A 116 -22.16 -31.92 -10.35
C GLY A 116 -22.72 -30.69 -11.06
N VAL A 117 -23.62 -30.89 -12.04
CA VAL A 117 -24.31 -29.81 -12.77
C VAL A 117 -25.82 -30.03 -12.69
N ASP A 118 -26.56 -29.02 -12.22
CA ASP A 118 -28.02 -29.02 -12.21
C ASP A 118 -28.58 -28.42 -13.51
N PHE A 119 -28.81 -29.23 -14.54
CA PHE A 119 -29.38 -28.81 -15.83
C PHE A 119 -30.80 -28.25 -15.70
N ILE A 120 -31.59 -28.73 -14.75
CA ILE A 120 -32.96 -28.25 -14.53
C ILE A 120 -32.91 -26.90 -13.85
N GLY A 121 -32.00 -26.69 -12.91
CA GLY A 121 -31.72 -25.41 -12.26
C GLY A 121 -31.22 -24.36 -13.26
N VAL A 122 -30.34 -24.74 -14.18
CA VAL A 122 -29.86 -23.85 -15.27
C VAL A 122 -31.04 -23.41 -16.15
N LEU A 123 -31.94 -24.33 -16.56
CA LEU A 123 -33.10 -24.00 -17.37
C LEU A 123 -34.06 -23.08 -16.61
N ARG A 124 -34.35 -23.39 -15.35
CA ARG A 124 -35.19 -22.57 -14.46
C ARG A 124 -34.64 -21.16 -14.30
N ALA A 125 -33.34 -21.02 -14.02
CA ALA A 125 -32.67 -19.72 -13.87
C ALA A 125 -32.69 -18.94 -15.18
N GLY A 126 -32.50 -19.61 -16.33
CA GLY A 126 -32.59 -18.97 -17.65
C GLY A 126 -33.97 -18.40 -17.93
N LEU A 127 -35.04 -19.13 -17.61
CA LEU A 127 -36.41 -18.67 -17.77
C LEU A 127 -36.76 -17.53 -16.79
N ALA A 128 -36.30 -17.57 -15.54
CA ALA A 128 -36.54 -16.54 -14.56
C ALA A 128 -35.86 -15.22 -14.95
N ASN A 129 -34.62 -15.27 -15.45
CA ASN A 129 -33.86 -14.08 -15.91
C ASN A 129 -34.49 -13.44 -17.16
N LEU A 130 -35.21 -14.19 -18.00
CA LEU A 130 -35.95 -13.66 -19.16
C LEU A 130 -37.21 -12.85 -18.75
N HIS A 131 -37.72 -13.09 -17.56
CA HIS A 131 -38.95 -12.43 -17.05
C HIS A 131 -38.67 -11.32 -16.05
N GLY A 132 -37.40 -10.85 -15.95
CA GLY A 132 -37.01 -9.71 -15.07
C GLY A 132 -37.01 -10.00 -13.57
N GLY A 133 -36.97 -11.28 -13.17
CA GLY A 133 -36.84 -11.69 -11.76
C GLY A 133 -35.41 -11.50 -11.25
N LEU A 134 -35.28 -11.48 -9.91
CA LEU A 134 -33.99 -11.46 -9.22
C LEU A 134 -33.07 -12.55 -9.78
N SER A 135 -31.89 -12.18 -10.23
CA SER A 135 -30.89 -13.08 -10.87
C SER A 135 -30.64 -14.32 -10.00
N GLN A 136 -31.18 -15.47 -10.43
CA GLN A 136 -30.91 -16.76 -9.78
C GLN A 136 -29.59 -17.33 -10.32
N GLY A 137 -28.69 -17.73 -9.41
CA GLY A 137 -27.43 -18.37 -9.76
C GLY A 137 -27.65 -19.79 -10.28
N ALA A 138 -26.95 -20.15 -11.36
CA ALA A 138 -26.99 -21.48 -11.96
C ALA A 138 -25.75 -22.34 -11.61
N SER A 139 -24.95 -21.95 -10.63
CA SER A 139 -23.73 -22.67 -10.20
C SER A 139 -24.06 -23.56 -9.01
N THR A 140 -23.71 -24.84 -9.10
CA THR A 140 -23.91 -25.84 -8.03
C THR A 140 -22.84 -25.72 -6.95
N ILE A 141 -23.05 -26.31 -5.78
CA ILE A 141 -22.06 -26.41 -4.70
C ILE A 141 -20.77 -27.08 -5.22
N THR A 142 -20.87 -28.16 -6.00
CA THR A 142 -19.70 -28.84 -6.56
C THR A 142 -18.90 -27.95 -7.50
N MET A 143 -19.56 -27.12 -8.34
CA MET A 143 -18.90 -26.15 -9.19
C MET A 143 -18.20 -25.04 -8.37
N GLN A 144 -18.77 -24.65 -7.24
CA GLN A 144 -18.16 -23.69 -6.33
C GLN A 144 -16.94 -24.27 -5.62
N VAL A 145 -16.99 -25.54 -5.21
CA VAL A 145 -15.82 -26.28 -4.69
C VAL A 145 -14.72 -26.33 -5.75
N ALA A 146 -15.05 -26.73 -6.99
CA ALA A 146 -14.09 -26.74 -8.10
C ALA A 146 -13.42 -25.39 -8.30
N ARG A 147 -14.20 -24.32 -8.29
CA ARG A 147 -13.69 -22.94 -8.42
C ARG A 147 -12.76 -22.55 -7.28
N ASN A 148 -13.17 -22.80 -6.05
CA ASN A 148 -12.45 -22.31 -4.87
C ASN A 148 -11.10 -23.04 -4.65
N PHE A 149 -10.99 -24.30 -5.06
CA PHE A 149 -9.76 -25.08 -4.87
C PHE A 149 -8.79 -25.01 -6.04
N PHE A 150 -9.27 -24.84 -7.27
CA PHE A 150 -8.45 -25.09 -8.45
C PHE A 150 -8.38 -23.96 -9.46
N LEU A 151 -9.22 -22.91 -9.33
CA LEU A 151 -9.35 -21.90 -10.38
C LEU A 151 -9.10 -20.50 -9.85
N SER A 152 -8.62 -19.61 -10.73
CA SER A 152 -8.43 -18.20 -10.42
C SER A 152 -9.76 -17.44 -10.29
N SER A 153 -9.72 -16.26 -9.66
CA SER A 153 -10.90 -15.39 -9.48
C SER A 153 -11.39 -14.71 -10.77
N GLU A 154 -10.61 -14.76 -11.87
CA GLU A 154 -10.96 -14.10 -13.12
C GLU A 154 -12.22 -14.69 -13.77
N LYS A 155 -13.17 -13.83 -14.14
CA LYS A 155 -14.44 -14.23 -14.76
C LYS A 155 -14.27 -14.45 -16.27
N THR A 156 -13.91 -15.65 -16.70
CA THR A 156 -13.75 -16.02 -18.12
C THR A 156 -14.66 -17.19 -18.49
N TYR A 157 -15.04 -17.28 -19.77
CA TYR A 157 -15.79 -18.45 -20.29
C TYR A 157 -15.00 -19.75 -20.19
N THR A 158 -13.69 -19.67 -20.39
CA THR A 158 -12.76 -20.80 -20.24
C THR A 158 -12.82 -21.35 -18.82
N ARG A 159 -12.77 -20.50 -17.80
CA ARG A 159 -12.93 -20.92 -16.41
C ARG A 159 -14.23 -21.68 -16.16
N LYS A 160 -15.34 -21.24 -16.79
CA LYS A 160 -16.63 -21.91 -16.61
C LYS A 160 -16.65 -23.35 -17.17
N ILE A 161 -15.92 -23.60 -18.27
CA ILE A 161 -15.72 -24.94 -18.80
C ILE A 161 -14.93 -25.81 -17.81
N TYR A 162 -13.84 -25.26 -17.24
CA TYR A 162 -13.07 -25.96 -16.22
C TYR A 162 -13.88 -26.24 -14.95
N GLU A 163 -14.72 -25.31 -14.49
CA GLU A 163 -15.63 -25.53 -13.35
C GLU A 163 -16.53 -26.74 -13.60
N ILE A 164 -17.11 -26.85 -14.79
CA ILE A 164 -17.99 -27.97 -15.17
C ILE A 164 -17.22 -29.28 -15.21
N LEU A 165 -16.09 -29.33 -15.89
CA LEU A 165 -15.30 -30.56 -16.00
C LEU A 165 -14.75 -31.04 -14.66
N LEU A 166 -14.27 -30.09 -13.83
CA LEU A 166 -13.80 -30.38 -12.48
C LEU A 166 -14.95 -30.88 -11.59
N SER A 167 -16.17 -30.33 -11.72
CA SER A 167 -17.31 -30.81 -10.93
C SER A 167 -17.62 -32.25 -11.20
N TYR A 168 -17.58 -32.71 -12.45
CA TYR A 168 -17.73 -34.13 -12.77
C TYR A 168 -16.60 -35.01 -12.21
N LYS A 169 -15.36 -34.52 -12.26
CA LYS A 169 -14.21 -35.24 -11.70
C LYS A 169 -14.30 -35.37 -10.18
N ILE A 170 -14.75 -34.32 -9.50
CA ILE A 170 -14.96 -34.28 -8.05
C ILE A 170 -16.08 -35.26 -7.65
N GLU A 171 -17.24 -35.23 -8.34
CA GLU A 171 -18.35 -36.12 -8.07
C GLU A 171 -18.04 -37.62 -8.34
N ALA A 172 -17.13 -37.88 -9.27
CA ALA A 172 -16.64 -39.24 -9.50
C ALA A 172 -15.70 -39.77 -8.41
N SER A 173 -15.10 -38.86 -7.60
CA SER A 173 -14.07 -39.19 -6.62
C SER A 173 -14.51 -39.04 -5.16
N LEU A 174 -15.54 -38.24 -4.88
CA LEU A 174 -16.00 -37.89 -3.54
C LEU A 174 -17.52 -38.12 -3.42
N THR A 175 -17.95 -38.48 -2.21
CA THR A 175 -19.39 -38.54 -1.88
C THR A 175 -19.98 -37.14 -1.73
N LYS A 176 -21.30 -37.02 -1.86
CA LYS A 176 -22.01 -35.76 -1.66
C LYS A 176 -21.69 -35.10 -0.29
N ASP A 177 -21.66 -35.91 0.75
CA ASP A 177 -21.33 -35.42 2.09
C ASP A 177 -19.90 -34.89 2.19
N GLN A 178 -18.94 -35.53 1.53
CA GLN A 178 -17.56 -35.03 1.46
C GLN A 178 -17.47 -33.74 0.65
N ILE A 179 -18.23 -33.61 -0.44
CA ILE A 179 -18.25 -32.36 -1.22
C ILE A 179 -18.88 -31.23 -0.40
N LEU A 180 -19.96 -31.48 0.32
CA LEU A 180 -20.62 -30.53 1.19
C LEU A 180 -19.68 -30.12 2.36
N GLU A 181 -18.98 -31.10 2.94
CA GLU A 181 -17.97 -30.85 3.98
C GLU A 181 -16.88 -29.87 3.50
N LEU A 182 -16.33 -30.13 2.31
CA LEU A 182 -15.35 -29.26 1.69
C LEU A 182 -15.90 -27.86 1.48
N TYR A 183 -17.11 -27.74 0.92
CA TYR A 183 -17.76 -26.45 0.71
C TYR A 183 -17.93 -25.69 2.01
N MET A 184 -18.52 -26.31 3.03
CA MET A 184 -18.86 -25.68 4.29
C MET A 184 -17.63 -25.26 5.11
N ASN A 185 -16.50 -25.90 4.91
CA ASN A 185 -15.25 -25.56 5.56
C ASN A 185 -14.35 -24.61 4.75
N GLN A 186 -14.65 -24.37 3.45
CA GLN A 186 -13.75 -23.66 2.53
C GLN A 186 -14.28 -22.35 1.99
N ILE A 187 -15.61 -22.16 1.98
CA ILE A 187 -16.21 -20.98 1.37
C ILE A 187 -15.79 -19.70 2.12
N TYR A 188 -15.42 -18.65 1.37
CA TYR A 188 -15.13 -17.35 1.92
C TYR A 188 -16.40 -16.59 2.28
N LEU A 189 -16.50 -16.10 3.50
CA LEU A 189 -17.69 -15.49 4.09
C LEU A 189 -17.48 -14.03 4.56
N GLY A 190 -16.44 -13.40 4.09
CA GLY A 190 -16.08 -12.04 4.55
C GLY A 190 -15.24 -12.06 5.84
N GLN A 191 -14.70 -10.91 6.26
CA GLN A 191 -13.90 -10.76 7.48
C GLN A 191 -12.81 -11.84 7.64
N ARG A 192 -12.23 -12.30 6.52
CA ARG A 192 -11.29 -13.44 6.43
C ARG A 192 -11.81 -14.76 7.00
N ALA A 193 -13.12 -14.86 7.21
CA ALA A 193 -13.76 -16.11 7.60
C ALA A 193 -13.79 -17.06 6.42
N TYR A 194 -13.14 -18.21 6.55
CA TYR A 194 -13.25 -19.33 5.64
C TYR A 194 -13.97 -20.47 6.36
N GLY A 195 -15.11 -20.89 5.80
CA GLY A 195 -16.02 -21.86 6.40
C GLY A 195 -16.95 -21.27 7.45
N PHE A 196 -18.10 -21.95 7.61
CA PHE A 196 -19.19 -21.46 8.43
C PHE A 196 -18.87 -21.46 9.93
N ALA A 197 -18.03 -22.38 10.39
CA ALA A 197 -17.62 -22.40 11.81
C ALA A 197 -16.75 -21.19 12.18
N SER A 198 -15.85 -20.77 11.29
CA SER A 198 -15.07 -19.54 11.49
C SER A 198 -15.94 -18.28 11.39
N ALA A 199 -16.89 -18.27 10.45
CA ALA A 199 -17.82 -17.16 10.32
C ALA A 199 -18.70 -16.98 11.56
N GLU A 200 -19.22 -18.07 12.13
CA GLU A 200 -20.00 -18.05 13.38
C GLU A 200 -19.18 -17.43 14.53
N GLN A 201 -17.93 -17.85 14.67
CA GLN A 201 -17.05 -17.30 15.69
C GLN A 201 -16.75 -15.81 15.48
N ILE A 202 -16.57 -15.38 14.25
CA ILE A 202 -16.24 -14.00 13.90
C ILE A 202 -17.45 -13.07 14.04
N TYR A 203 -18.57 -13.46 13.45
CA TYR A 203 -19.76 -12.60 13.41
C TYR A 203 -20.59 -12.62 14.70
N PHE A 204 -20.65 -13.77 15.38
CA PHE A 204 -21.51 -13.94 16.56
C PHE A 204 -20.74 -14.35 17.83
N GLY A 205 -19.47 -14.77 17.70
CA GLY A 205 -18.62 -15.15 18.83
C GLY A 205 -19.02 -16.47 19.50
N LYS A 206 -19.71 -17.32 18.76
CA LYS A 206 -20.25 -18.60 19.23
C LYS A 206 -19.56 -19.79 18.56
N ASN A 207 -19.71 -20.97 19.14
CA ASN A 207 -19.34 -22.20 18.47
C ASN A 207 -20.44 -22.56 17.47
N ILE A 208 -20.08 -23.09 16.29
CA ILE A 208 -21.04 -23.49 15.24
C ILE A 208 -22.13 -24.46 15.76
N LYS A 209 -21.84 -25.23 16.79
CA LYS A 209 -22.80 -26.16 17.42
C LYS A 209 -23.98 -25.44 18.08
N ASP A 210 -23.77 -24.19 18.47
CA ASP A 210 -24.75 -23.35 19.16
C ASP A 210 -25.48 -22.39 18.24
N ILE A 211 -25.31 -22.54 16.92
CA ILE A 211 -25.88 -21.65 15.89
C ILE A 211 -27.40 -21.70 15.89
N THR A 212 -28.05 -20.54 15.91
CA THR A 212 -29.50 -20.42 15.77
C THR A 212 -29.94 -20.49 14.30
N LEU A 213 -31.24 -20.67 14.05
CA LEU A 213 -31.79 -20.66 12.69
C LEU A 213 -31.58 -19.29 12.02
N ALA A 214 -31.73 -18.21 12.76
CA ALA A 214 -31.53 -16.85 12.25
C ALA A 214 -30.07 -16.57 11.89
N GLU A 215 -29.12 -17.02 12.71
CA GLU A 215 -27.68 -16.92 12.45
C GLU A 215 -27.29 -17.78 11.22
N ALA A 216 -27.78 -19.01 11.15
CA ALA A 216 -27.51 -19.89 10.01
C ALA A 216 -27.98 -19.29 8.67
N ALA A 217 -29.19 -18.71 8.66
CA ALA A 217 -29.70 -18.01 7.47
C ALA A 217 -28.89 -16.75 7.13
N MET A 218 -28.43 -16.00 8.14
CA MET A 218 -27.57 -14.83 7.91
C MET A 218 -26.24 -15.24 7.26
N LEU A 219 -25.57 -16.27 7.80
CA LEU A 219 -24.31 -16.75 7.26
C LEU A 219 -24.45 -17.39 5.87
N ALA A 220 -25.54 -18.12 5.63
CA ALA A 220 -25.83 -18.71 4.32
C ALA A 220 -26.06 -17.65 3.22
N GLY A 221 -26.31 -16.40 3.59
CA GLY A 221 -26.42 -15.27 2.68
C GLY A 221 -25.11 -14.76 2.12
N LEU A 222 -24.00 -14.98 2.84
CA LEU A 222 -22.69 -14.39 2.55
C LEU A 222 -21.99 -14.89 1.28
N PRO A 223 -22.07 -16.18 0.88
CA PRO A 223 -21.33 -16.70 -0.28
C PRO A 223 -21.61 -15.94 -1.57
N LYS A 224 -22.81 -15.41 -1.76
CA LYS A 224 -23.20 -14.67 -2.96
C LYS A 224 -22.36 -13.40 -3.16
N ALA A 225 -22.20 -12.63 -2.10
CA ALA A 225 -21.39 -11.39 -2.09
C ALA A 225 -20.99 -11.08 -0.64
N PRO A 226 -19.87 -11.61 -0.16
CA PRO A 226 -19.45 -11.49 1.25
C PRO A 226 -19.30 -10.07 1.75
N SER A 227 -18.94 -9.12 0.89
CA SER A 227 -18.84 -7.70 1.25
C SER A 227 -20.20 -7.01 1.30
N ALA A 228 -21.09 -7.32 0.35
CA ALA A 228 -22.40 -6.68 0.22
C ALA A 228 -23.39 -7.12 1.30
N TYR A 229 -23.35 -8.41 1.67
CA TYR A 229 -24.24 -9.00 2.68
C TYR A 229 -23.59 -9.15 4.04
N ASN A 230 -22.46 -8.49 4.27
CA ASN A 230 -21.77 -8.47 5.55
C ASN A 230 -22.65 -7.83 6.63
N PRO A 231 -23.07 -8.56 7.69
CA PRO A 231 -23.98 -8.00 8.70
C PRO A 231 -23.35 -6.90 9.55
N VAL A 232 -22.01 -6.82 9.58
CA VAL A 232 -21.27 -5.74 10.28
C VAL A 232 -21.27 -4.46 9.45
N VAL A 233 -21.03 -4.59 8.14
CA VAL A 233 -20.86 -3.45 7.22
C VAL A 233 -22.20 -2.94 6.73
N ASN A 234 -23.11 -3.84 6.38
CA ASN A 234 -24.44 -3.51 5.84
C ASN A 234 -25.55 -4.36 6.50
N PRO A 235 -25.93 -4.05 7.75
CA PRO A 235 -26.89 -4.86 8.51
C PRO A 235 -28.28 -4.92 7.87
N LYS A 236 -28.75 -3.85 7.20
CA LYS A 236 -30.05 -3.85 6.52
C LYS A 236 -30.09 -4.85 5.37
N ARG A 237 -29.10 -4.81 4.50
CA ARG A 237 -29.01 -5.69 3.32
C ARG A 237 -28.77 -7.15 3.73
N ALA A 238 -27.97 -7.36 4.78
CA ALA A 238 -27.80 -8.67 5.38
C ALA A 238 -29.14 -9.22 5.91
N LYS A 239 -29.95 -8.38 6.56
CA LYS A 239 -31.28 -8.74 7.08
C LYS A 239 -32.25 -9.12 5.95
N VAL A 240 -32.35 -8.34 4.90
CA VAL A 240 -33.20 -8.65 3.72
C VAL A 240 -32.77 -9.97 3.10
N ARG A 241 -31.46 -10.21 2.98
CA ARG A 241 -30.94 -11.49 2.46
C ARG A 241 -31.25 -12.67 3.37
N GLN A 242 -31.12 -12.48 4.68
CA GLN A 242 -31.50 -13.48 5.72
C GLN A 242 -32.98 -13.87 5.57
N GLU A 243 -33.86 -12.87 5.50
CA GLU A 243 -35.32 -13.10 5.38
C GLU A 243 -35.68 -13.87 4.11
N TYR A 244 -35.04 -13.54 3.00
CA TYR A 244 -35.19 -14.27 1.75
C TYR A 244 -34.80 -15.76 1.91
N ILE A 245 -33.72 -16.06 2.62
CA ILE A 245 -33.25 -17.42 2.87
C ILE A 245 -34.21 -18.15 3.80
N LEU A 246 -34.66 -17.54 4.87
CA LEU A 246 -35.68 -18.10 5.78
C LEU A 246 -36.97 -18.42 5.03
N GLN A 247 -37.42 -17.53 4.15
CA GLN A 247 -38.59 -17.78 3.27
C GLN A 247 -38.34 -18.98 2.40
N ARG A 248 -37.16 -19.07 1.75
CA ARG A 248 -36.77 -20.19 0.90
C ARG A 248 -36.76 -21.52 1.67
N MET A 249 -36.20 -21.52 2.89
CA MET A 249 -36.20 -22.70 3.77
C MET A 249 -37.63 -23.16 4.13
N ARG A 250 -38.56 -22.21 4.36
CA ARG A 250 -39.97 -22.51 4.58
C ARG A 250 -40.62 -23.10 3.34
N ASP A 251 -40.41 -22.50 2.17
CA ASP A 251 -40.99 -22.97 0.90
C ASP A 251 -40.50 -24.37 0.50
N LEU A 252 -39.28 -24.74 0.92
CA LEU A 252 -38.71 -26.07 0.77
C LEU A 252 -39.08 -27.02 1.92
N HIS A 253 -39.94 -26.61 2.84
CA HIS A 253 -40.35 -27.37 4.01
C HIS A 253 -39.20 -27.82 4.94
N TYR A 254 -38.08 -27.05 4.97
CA TYR A 254 -36.98 -27.28 5.89
C TYR A 254 -37.26 -26.73 7.29
N ILE A 255 -38.15 -25.74 7.38
CA ILE A 255 -38.63 -25.15 8.62
C ILE A 255 -40.14 -24.94 8.61
N THR A 256 -40.73 -24.86 9.80
CA THR A 256 -42.19 -24.58 9.96
C THR A 256 -42.47 -23.08 9.84
N PRO A 257 -43.75 -22.67 9.60
CA PRO A 257 -44.16 -21.28 9.62
C PRO A 257 -43.85 -20.57 10.96
N GLU A 258 -43.96 -21.30 12.08
CA GLU A 258 -43.67 -20.79 13.43
C GLU A 258 -42.18 -20.53 13.59
N GLN A 259 -41.31 -21.45 13.16
CA GLN A 259 -39.84 -21.29 13.15
C GLN A 259 -39.42 -20.12 12.28
N TYR A 260 -40.04 -19.96 11.10
CA TYR A 260 -39.82 -18.80 10.22
C TYR A 260 -40.09 -17.49 10.96
N THR A 261 -41.29 -17.37 11.57
CA THR A 261 -41.68 -16.13 12.28
C THR A 261 -40.77 -15.83 13.45
N GLN A 262 -40.37 -16.85 14.20
CA GLN A 262 -39.41 -16.69 15.30
C GLN A 262 -38.06 -16.18 14.80
N ALA A 263 -37.50 -16.81 13.77
CA ALA A 263 -36.16 -16.47 13.23
C ALA A 263 -36.12 -15.08 12.57
N VAL A 264 -37.19 -14.65 11.90
CA VAL A 264 -37.28 -13.29 11.31
C VAL A 264 -37.24 -12.22 12.39
N ASN A 265 -37.90 -12.47 13.55
CA ASN A 265 -37.97 -11.52 14.65
C ASN A 265 -36.80 -11.61 15.64
N GLU A 266 -35.90 -12.60 15.47
CA GLU A 266 -34.73 -12.76 16.33
C GLU A 266 -33.73 -11.60 16.12
N GLN A 267 -33.35 -10.94 17.21
CA GLN A 267 -32.32 -9.91 17.20
C GLN A 267 -30.95 -10.55 17.31
N LEU A 268 -30.14 -10.41 16.27
CA LEU A 268 -28.81 -11.00 16.24
C LEU A 268 -27.77 -10.03 16.82
N PRO A 269 -27.03 -10.41 17.88
CA PRO A 269 -25.93 -9.62 18.40
C PRO A 269 -24.69 -9.77 17.50
N VAL A 270 -24.69 -9.08 16.35
CA VAL A 270 -23.55 -9.06 15.45
C VAL A 270 -22.41 -8.30 16.12
N ARG A 271 -21.22 -8.92 16.19
CA ARG A 271 -20.01 -8.24 16.66
C ARG A 271 -19.64 -7.16 15.66
N GLY A 272 -19.54 -5.90 16.12
CA GLY A 272 -19.16 -4.77 15.29
C GLY A 272 -17.74 -4.91 14.72
N GLU A 273 -17.39 -4.07 13.74
CA GLU A 273 -16.03 -3.95 13.24
C GLU A 273 -15.08 -3.60 14.40
N GLY A 274 -14.45 -4.64 14.98
CA GLY A 274 -13.11 -4.42 15.50
C GLY A 274 -12.19 -4.35 14.28
N HIS A 275 -11.37 -3.32 14.19
CA HIS A 275 -10.26 -3.33 13.24
C HIS A 275 -9.63 -4.72 13.30
N GLU A 276 -9.31 -5.29 12.16
CA GLU A 276 -8.73 -6.64 12.11
C GLU A 276 -7.53 -6.76 13.04
N PHE A 277 -6.80 -5.66 13.20
CA PHE A 277 -5.74 -5.46 14.17
C PHE A 277 -5.85 -4.05 14.76
N ASP A 278 -5.58 -3.92 16.06
CA ASP A 278 -5.60 -2.63 16.79
C ASP A 278 -4.51 -1.63 16.36
N VAL A 279 -3.70 -1.97 15.36
CA VAL A 279 -2.54 -1.19 14.91
C VAL A 279 -2.40 -1.28 13.39
N HIS A 280 -2.32 -0.15 12.72
CA HIS A 280 -2.01 -0.08 11.29
C HIS A 280 -0.52 -0.34 11.03
N ALA A 281 -0.17 -1.61 10.88
CA ALA A 281 1.20 -2.08 10.67
C ALA A 281 1.29 -3.11 9.52
N GLU A 282 0.37 -3.06 8.56
CA GLU A 282 0.22 -4.04 7.48
C GLU A 282 1.49 -4.13 6.63
N TYR A 283 2.17 -3.01 6.36
CA TYR A 283 3.46 -3.01 5.65
C TYR A 283 4.54 -3.79 6.39
N VAL A 284 4.58 -3.67 7.72
CA VAL A 284 5.53 -4.40 8.57
C VAL A 284 5.14 -5.87 8.63
N ALA A 285 3.86 -6.17 8.85
CA ALA A 285 3.36 -7.54 8.92
C ALA A 285 3.66 -8.30 7.61
N GLU A 286 3.41 -7.67 6.44
CA GLU A 286 3.72 -8.26 5.13
C GLU A 286 5.23 -8.43 4.92
N MET A 287 6.05 -7.47 5.33
CA MET A 287 7.50 -7.59 5.26
C MET A 287 8.01 -8.74 6.11
N VAL A 288 7.52 -8.89 7.34
CA VAL A 288 7.84 -10.02 8.22
C VAL A 288 7.39 -11.34 7.59
N ARG A 289 6.20 -11.40 7.01
CA ARG A 289 5.71 -12.58 6.29
C ARG A 289 6.68 -13.01 5.17
N GLN A 290 7.16 -12.04 4.39
CA GLN A 290 8.12 -12.31 3.30
C GLN A 290 9.46 -12.81 3.84
N LEU A 291 9.97 -12.24 4.94
CA LEU A 291 11.20 -12.71 5.61
C LEU A 291 11.05 -14.14 6.11
N MET A 292 9.92 -14.43 6.77
CA MET A 292 9.64 -15.78 7.27
C MET A 292 9.50 -16.79 6.13
N TYR A 293 8.80 -16.42 5.05
CA TYR A 293 8.67 -17.28 3.87
C TYR A 293 10.00 -17.53 3.17
N ALA A 294 10.88 -16.52 3.09
CA ALA A 294 12.21 -16.70 2.53
C ALA A 294 13.04 -17.74 3.32
N GLN A 295 12.84 -17.82 4.63
CA GLN A 295 13.58 -18.71 5.53
C GLN A 295 12.93 -20.09 5.69
N TYR A 296 11.59 -20.15 5.88
CA TYR A 296 10.87 -21.38 6.24
C TYR A 296 9.97 -21.92 5.13
N ARG A 297 9.85 -21.22 3.98
CA ARG A 297 9.01 -21.60 2.85
C ARG A 297 7.56 -21.90 3.30
N GLU A 298 6.96 -23.00 2.84
CA GLU A 298 5.58 -23.39 3.17
C GLU A 298 5.38 -23.65 4.69
N GLU A 299 6.43 -24.00 5.42
CA GLU A 299 6.36 -24.18 6.87
C GLU A 299 5.98 -22.89 7.60
N THR A 300 6.21 -21.73 6.99
CA THR A 300 5.76 -20.42 7.51
C THR A 300 4.28 -20.43 7.86
N TYR A 301 3.46 -21.10 7.06
CA TYR A 301 1.99 -21.11 7.19
C TYR A 301 1.43 -22.34 7.91
N THR A 302 2.28 -23.27 8.30
CA THR A 302 1.86 -24.56 8.87
C THR A 302 2.40 -24.84 10.24
N ARG A 303 3.49 -24.15 10.63
CA ARG A 303 4.27 -24.40 11.86
C ARG A 303 3.77 -23.66 13.09
N GLY A 304 2.82 -22.70 12.90
CA GLY A 304 2.30 -21.88 14.00
C GLY A 304 3.36 -20.97 14.62
N LEU A 305 4.18 -20.35 13.75
CA LEU A 305 5.22 -19.44 14.20
C LEU A 305 4.61 -18.12 14.70
N ASN A 306 5.09 -17.64 15.84
CA ASN A 306 4.77 -16.35 16.40
C ASN A 306 6.03 -15.48 16.31
N VAL A 307 5.96 -14.40 15.54
CA VAL A 307 7.06 -13.46 15.33
C VAL A 307 6.83 -12.21 16.13
N TYR A 308 7.76 -11.89 17.00
CA TYR A 308 7.75 -10.66 17.78
C TYR A 308 8.69 -9.66 17.11
N THR A 309 8.15 -8.51 16.79
CA THR A 309 8.92 -7.44 16.17
C THR A 309 9.45 -6.44 17.19
N THR A 310 10.32 -5.53 16.75
CA THR A 310 10.76 -4.37 17.52
C THR A 310 9.77 -3.22 17.50
N LEU A 311 8.72 -3.31 16.67
CA LEU A 311 7.69 -2.30 16.51
C LEU A 311 6.96 -2.05 17.83
N ARG A 312 6.69 -0.80 18.15
CA ARG A 312 5.90 -0.40 19.34
C ARG A 312 4.55 0.12 18.90
N LYS A 313 3.46 -0.39 19.50
CA LYS A 313 2.10 0.00 19.14
C LYS A 313 1.91 1.52 19.07
N SER A 314 2.22 2.19 20.14
CA SER A 314 1.98 3.63 20.27
C SER A 314 2.83 4.47 19.31
N ASP A 315 4.09 4.08 19.06
CA ASP A 315 4.96 4.73 18.08
C ASP A 315 4.41 4.53 16.65
N GLN A 316 3.91 3.33 16.34
CA GLN A 316 3.33 3.00 15.04
C GLN A 316 2.04 3.78 14.79
N ASP A 317 1.13 3.85 15.77
CA ASP A 317 -0.13 4.58 15.66
C ASP A 317 0.11 6.07 15.38
N VAL A 318 1.04 6.69 16.13
CA VAL A 318 1.37 8.11 15.94
C VAL A 318 2.07 8.34 14.60
N ALA A 319 2.95 7.43 14.18
CA ALA A 319 3.60 7.51 12.87
C ALA A 319 2.57 7.43 11.73
N TYR A 320 1.64 6.47 11.81
CA TYR A 320 0.57 6.30 10.84
C TYR A 320 -0.30 7.56 10.72
N GLN A 321 -0.79 8.07 11.84
CA GLN A 321 -1.59 9.31 11.89
C GLN A 321 -0.81 10.52 11.35
N SER A 322 0.50 10.61 11.64
CA SER A 322 1.34 11.71 11.18
C SER A 322 1.51 11.70 9.65
N VAL A 323 1.71 10.52 9.06
CA VAL A 323 1.81 10.36 7.59
C VAL A 323 0.48 10.70 6.93
N ARG A 324 -0.64 10.12 7.40
CA ARG A 324 -1.98 10.39 6.85
C ARG A 324 -2.32 11.88 6.91
N ARG A 325 -2.11 12.50 8.07
CA ARG A 325 -2.34 13.94 8.25
C ARG A 325 -1.50 14.77 7.29
N GLY A 326 -0.19 14.46 7.16
CA GLY A 326 0.70 15.16 6.24
C GLY A 326 0.23 15.09 4.78
N ILE A 327 -0.21 13.91 4.34
CA ILE A 327 -0.77 13.68 3.00
C ILE A 327 -2.07 14.46 2.81
N LEU A 328 -3.02 14.37 3.74
CA LEU A 328 -4.30 15.06 3.62
C LEU A 328 -4.16 16.59 3.70
N ASP A 329 -3.20 17.10 4.47
CA ASP A 329 -2.90 18.53 4.52
C ASP A 329 -2.29 19.02 3.18
N TYR A 330 -1.48 18.19 2.52
CA TYR A 330 -0.99 18.47 1.17
C TYR A 330 -2.16 18.50 0.16
N GLU A 331 -3.01 17.47 0.15
CA GLU A 331 -4.17 17.36 -0.75
C GLU A 331 -5.10 18.58 -0.63
N ARG A 332 -5.39 19.02 0.61
CA ARG A 332 -6.23 20.19 0.86
C ARG A 332 -5.67 21.49 0.24
N ARG A 333 -4.35 21.64 0.17
CA ARG A 333 -3.73 22.84 -0.44
C ARG A 333 -3.74 22.80 -1.96
N HIS A 334 -3.79 21.60 -2.57
CA HIS A 334 -3.70 21.42 -4.03
C HIS A 334 -5.06 21.33 -4.73
N GLY A 335 -6.16 21.42 -3.97
CA GLY A 335 -7.51 21.54 -4.49
C GLY A 335 -8.21 20.21 -4.78
N TYR A 336 -9.51 20.28 -4.87
CA TYR A 336 -10.39 19.15 -5.12
C TYR A 336 -10.37 18.74 -6.61
N ARG A 337 -10.10 17.48 -6.90
CA ARG A 337 -9.99 16.94 -8.26
C ARG A 337 -11.32 16.47 -8.85
N GLY A 338 -12.38 16.41 -8.04
CA GLY A 338 -13.71 15.95 -8.44
C GLY A 338 -14.10 14.61 -7.80
N PRO A 339 -15.34 14.17 -8.06
CA PRO A 339 -15.81 12.84 -7.65
C PRO A 339 -15.00 11.72 -8.30
N GLU A 340 -14.96 10.55 -7.64
CA GLU A 340 -14.29 9.36 -8.17
C GLU A 340 -15.06 8.75 -9.34
N ALA A 341 -16.40 8.80 -9.28
CA ALA A 341 -17.30 8.31 -10.31
C ALA A 341 -18.62 9.05 -10.30
N PHE A 342 -19.43 8.78 -11.31
CA PHE A 342 -20.83 9.22 -11.38
C PHE A 342 -21.71 8.02 -11.72
N ILE A 343 -22.80 7.85 -10.98
CA ILE A 343 -23.81 6.84 -11.24
C ILE A 343 -25.16 7.49 -11.57
N ASP A 344 -26.00 6.78 -12.31
CA ASP A 344 -27.40 7.15 -12.48
C ASP A 344 -28.19 6.75 -11.24
N LEU A 345 -29.02 7.65 -10.73
CA LEU A 345 -29.89 7.38 -9.59
C LEU A 345 -31.31 7.13 -10.11
N PRO A 346 -31.81 5.87 -10.08
CA PRO A 346 -33.18 5.55 -10.43
C PRO A 346 -34.22 6.32 -9.61
N SER A 347 -35.41 6.53 -10.17
CA SER A 347 -36.53 7.15 -9.46
C SER A 347 -37.16 6.22 -8.44
N ASP A 348 -37.13 4.91 -8.70
CA ASP A 348 -37.57 3.88 -7.75
C ASP A 348 -36.62 3.84 -6.55
N ALA A 349 -37.17 3.67 -5.35
CA ALA A 349 -36.39 3.78 -4.12
C ALA A 349 -35.47 2.55 -3.92
N GLU A 350 -35.95 1.35 -4.23
CA GLU A 350 -35.20 0.11 -4.06
C GLU A 350 -34.09 0.00 -5.10
N GLU A 351 -34.38 0.31 -6.37
CA GLU A 351 -33.37 0.33 -7.44
C GLU A 351 -32.29 1.39 -7.16
N ARG A 352 -32.69 2.55 -6.59
CA ARG A 352 -31.73 3.61 -6.21
C ARG A 352 -30.82 3.18 -5.07
N GLU A 353 -31.35 2.55 -4.01
CA GLU A 353 -30.55 2.03 -2.90
C GLU A 353 -29.57 0.98 -3.41
N GLN A 354 -30.03 0.08 -4.29
CA GLN A 354 -29.17 -0.92 -4.92
C GLN A 354 -28.03 -0.28 -5.74
N ALA A 355 -28.33 0.74 -6.55
CA ALA A 355 -27.33 1.42 -7.37
C ALA A 355 -26.28 2.15 -6.50
N ILE A 356 -26.71 2.75 -5.39
CA ILE A 356 -25.80 3.39 -4.41
C ILE A 356 -24.89 2.34 -3.78
N ASP A 357 -25.45 1.24 -3.28
CA ASP A 357 -24.68 0.18 -2.64
C ASP A 357 -23.66 -0.44 -3.58
N ASP A 358 -24.05 -0.74 -4.82
CA ASP A 358 -23.17 -1.34 -5.82
C ASP A 358 -22.00 -0.39 -6.14
N ALA A 359 -22.26 0.91 -6.27
CA ALA A 359 -21.21 1.92 -6.46
C ALA A 359 -20.26 2.03 -5.27
N LEU A 360 -20.77 2.00 -4.04
CA LEU A 360 -19.94 2.11 -2.84
C LEU A 360 -19.11 0.85 -2.59
N LEU A 361 -19.57 -0.31 -3.03
CA LEU A 361 -18.80 -1.56 -3.00
C LEU A 361 -17.64 -1.55 -4.02
N GLU A 362 -17.79 -0.85 -5.14
CA GLU A 362 -16.70 -0.63 -6.10
C GLU A 362 -15.69 0.42 -5.60
N HIS A 363 -16.11 1.28 -4.67
CA HIS A 363 -15.30 2.34 -4.06
C HIS A 363 -15.16 2.14 -2.53
N PRO A 364 -14.47 1.08 -2.07
CA PRO A 364 -14.40 0.74 -0.64
C PRO A 364 -13.75 1.85 0.19
N ASN A 365 -14.11 1.93 1.46
CA ASN A 365 -13.54 2.87 2.41
C ASN A 365 -12.01 2.73 2.49
N SER A 366 -11.34 3.81 2.84
CA SER A 366 -9.90 3.86 3.11
C SER A 366 -9.67 4.39 4.52
N ASP A 367 -9.77 3.48 5.50
CA ASP A 367 -9.73 3.80 6.93
C ASP A 367 -10.80 4.86 7.29
N ASP A 368 -10.39 6.03 7.80
CA ASP A 368 -11.26 7.14 8.15
C ASP A 368 -11.87 7.90 6.95
N LEU A 369 -11.42 7.62 5.72
CA LEU A 369 -12.00 8.18 4.50
C LEU A 369 -13.12 7.27 3.99
N GLN A 370 -14.37 7.65 4.26
CA GLN A 370 -15.53 6.89 3.83
C GLN A 370 -16.00 7.31 2.45
N SER A 371 -16.51 6.36 1.68
CA SER A 371 -17.18 6.63 0.40
C SER A 371 -18.65 6.95 0.61
N ALA A 372 -19.18 7.90 -0.17
CA ALA A 372 -20.59 8.27 -0.12
C ALA A 372 -21.08 8.68 -1.51
N VAL A 373 -22.34 8.39 -1.82
CA VAL A 373 -23.01 8.83 -3.05
C VAL A 373 -23.85 10.08 -2.75
N VAL A 374 -23.61 11.13 -3.50
CA VAL A 374 -24.37 12.39 -3.38
C VAL A 374 -25.80 12.18 -3.88
N VAL A 375 -26.78 12.45 -3.04
CA VAL A 375 -28.21 12.34 -3.38
C VAL A 375 -28.87 13.69 -3.65
N SER A 376 -28.36 14.79 -3.06
CA SER A 376 -28.82 16.13 -3.38
C SER A 376 -27.70 17.15 -3.19
N VAL A 377 -27.75 18.22 -3.97
CA VAL A 377 -26.75 19.31 -3.96
C VAL A 377 -27.41 20.66 -4.00
N THR A 378 -27.04 21.53 -3.07
CA THR A 378 -27.26 22.98 -3.13
C THR A 378 -25.91 23.68 -2.87
N PRO A 379 -25.78 24.98 -3.13
CA PRO A 379 -24.54 25.71 -2.85
C PRO A 379 -24.09 25.70 -1.38
N LYS A 380 -24.98 25.39 -0.45
CA LYS A 380 -24.75 25.44 1.01
C LYS A 380 -24.88 24.07 1.71
N LEU A 381 -25.42 23.06 1.01
CA LEU A 381 -25.70 21.75 1.60
C LEU A 381 -25.57 20.67 0.54
N VAL A 382 -24.77 19.67 0.81
CA VAL A 382 -24.67 18.43 0.02
C VAL A 382 -25.13 17.29 0.94
N ARG A 383 -26.09 16.49 0.45
CA ARG A 383 -26.51 15.26 1.12
C ARG A 383 -25.90 14.08 0.42
N ALA A 384 -25.31 13.16 1.18
CA ALA A 384 -24.71 11.97 0.63
C ALA A 384 -25.06 10.75 1.49
N THR A 385 -25.27 9.61 0.83
CA THR A 385 -25.61 8.34 1.49
C THR A 385 -24.37 7.44 1.49
N MET A 386 -24.03 6.88 2.65
CA MET A 386 -22.94 5.95 2.87
C MET A 386 -23.42 4.49 2.73
N LEU A 387 -22.51 3.54 2.65
CA LEU A 387 -22.80 2.11 2.53
C LEU A 387 -23.63 1.55 3.71
N THR A 388 -23.54 2.18 4.88
CA THR A 388 -24.40 1.88 6.05
C THR A 388 -25.88 2.22 5.83
N GLY A 389 -26.22 2.90 4.72
CA GLY A 389 -27.55 3.47 4.46
C GLY A 389 -27.79 4.80 5.20
N GLU A 390 -26.82 5.26 5.99
CA GLU A 390 -26.88 6.56 6.65
C GLU A 390 -26.72 7.69 5.61
N THR A 391 -27.59 8.70 5.72
CA THR A 391 -27.49 9.92 4.92
C THR A 391 -26.92 11.04 5.78
N ILE A 392 -25.78 11.59 5.36
CA ILE A 392 -25.06 12.66 6.04
C ILE A 392 -25.28 14.01 5.36
N ASP A 393 -25.27 15.06 6.16
CA ASP A 393 -25.36 16.44 5.72
C ASP A 393 -23.99 17.13 5.78
N LEU A 394 -23.48 17.53 4.62
CA LEU A 394 -22.22 18.25 4.45
C LEU A 394 -22.51 19.72 4.26
N ALA A 395 -22.08 20.57 5.21
CA ALA A 395 -22.38 22.00 5.22
C ALA A 395 -21.21 22.83 5.78
N GLY A 396 -21.24 24.14 5.52
CA GLY A 396 -20.25 25.09 6.05
C GLY A 396 -18.81 24.73 5.71
N ASP A 397 -17.96 24.57 6.73
CA ASP A 397 -16.54 24.21 6.55
C ASP A 397 -16.35 22.84 5.91
N GLY A 398 -17.30 21.91 6.05
CA GLY A 398 -17.27 20.60 5.41
C GLY A 398 -17.33 20.64 3.88
N LEU A 399 -17.81 21.75 3.30
CA LEU A 399 -17.84 21.97 1.84
C LEU A 399 -16.63 22.75 1.32
N ARG A 400 -15.84 23.36 2.21
CA ARG A 400 -14.79 24.32 1.82
C ARG A 400 -13.81 23.76 0.80
N PHE A 401 -13.40 22.52 0.98
CA PHE A 401 -12.44 21.88 0.08
C PHE A 401 -12.99 21.71 -1.35
N ALA A 402 -14.28 21.37 -1.49
CA ALA A 402 -14.95 21.17 -2.78
C ALA A 402 -15.79 22.38 -3.23
N GLN A 403 -15.57 23.56 -2.65
CA GLN A 403 -16.40 24.76 -2.92
C GLN A 403 -16.45 25.12 -4.42
N ALA A 404 -15.33 24.97 -5.15
CA ALA A 404 -15.28 25.22 -6.58
C ALA A 404 -16.18 24.26 -7.39
N ALA A 405 -16.37 23.04 -6.89
CA ALA A 405 -17.20 22.01 -7.54
C ALA A 405 -18.71 22.25 -7.35
N LEU A 406 -19.10 23.11 -6.41
CA LEU A 406 -20.49 23.52 -6.17
C LEU A 406 -20.91 24.71 -7.05
N SER A 407 -19.99 25.35 -7.75
CA SER A 407 -20.27 26.46 -8.66
C SER A 407 -21.11 26.00 -9.86
N ASN A 408 -22.04 26.87 -10.31
CA ASN A 408 -22.78 26.63 -11.53
C ASN A 408 -21.88 26.50 -12.76
N ASN A 409 -20.73 27.19 -12.76
CA ASN A 409 -19.74 27.21 -13.83
C ASN A 409 -18.62 26.16 -13.62
N ALA A 410 -18.75 25.25 -12.65
CA ALA A 410 -17.78 24.19 -12.44
C ALA A 410 -17.66 23.29 -13.68
N GLN A 411 -16.44 22.90 -14.03
CA GLN A 411 -16.23 21.96 -15.12
C GLN A 411 -16.99 20.66 -14.86
N PRO A 412 -17.59 20.03 -15.90
CA PRO A 412 -18.41 18.82 -15.72
C PRO A 412 -17.72 17.70 -14.94
N LYS A 413 -16.40 17.55 -15.09
CA LYS A 413 -15.58 16.52 -14.45
C LYS A 413 -15.49 16.68 -12.92
N ILE A 414 -15.48 17.92 -12.41
CA ILE A 414 -15.33 18.22 -10.99
C ILE A 414 -16.64 18.57 -10.31
N LYS A 415 -17.69 18.87 -11.10
CA LYS A 415 -18.98 19.37 -10.60
C LYS A 415 -19.69 18.34 -9.73
N LEU A 416 -20.01 18.72 -8.51
CA LEU A 416 -20.85 17.91 -7.63
C LEU A 416 -22.30 17.96 -8.11
N ARG A 417 -22.89 16.78 -8.27
CA ARG A 417 -24.29 16.57 -8.68
C ARG A 417 -24.82 15.26 -8.06
N PRO A 418 -26.13 15.04 -8.01
CA PRO A 418 -26.67 13.73 -7.63
C PRO A 418 -26.05 12.60 -8.46
N GLY A 419 -25.73 11.50 -7.80
CA GLY A 419 -25.00 10.36 -8.37
C GLY A 419 -23.48 10.46 -8.30
N ALA A 420 -22.90 11.57 -7.80
CA ALA A 420 -21.44 11.68 -7.63
C ALA A 420 -20.96 10.81 -6.46
N VAL A 421 -19.95 9.97 -6.70
CA VAL A 421 -19.24 9.20 -5.66
C VAL A 421 -18.11 10.07 -5.11
N ILE A 422 -18.18 10.38 -3.81
CA ILE A 422 -17.22 11.26 -3.12
C ILE A 422 -16.60 10.58 -1.92
N ARG A 423 -15.51 11.16 -1.40
CA ARG A 423 -14.94 10.79 -0.09
C ARG A 423 -15.35 11.81 0.95
N VAL A 424 -15.66 11.29 2.12
CA VAL A 424 -15.98 12.07 3.29
C VAL A 424 -15.15 11.61 4.49
N ILE A 425 -14.86 12.55 5.38
CA ILE A 425 -14.14 12.30 6.63
C ILE A 425 -14.89 12.98 7.77
N GLU A 426 -14.99 12.28 8.89
CA GLU A 426 -15.60 12.84 10.11
C GLU A 426 -14.53 13.46 11.01
N ASP A 427 -14.77 14.65 11.50
CA ASP A 427 -13.99 15.22 12.60
C ASP A 427 -14.48 14.63 13.91
N THR A 428 -13.69 13.78 14.54
CA THR A 428 -14.03 13.03 15.76
C THR A 428 -14.35 13.91 16.96
N LYS A 429 -13.92 15.19 16.96
CA LYS A 429 -14.19 16.13 18.07
C LYS A 429 -15.50 16.85 17.89
N THR A 430 -15.83 17.23 16.66
CA THR A 430 -17.02 18.02 16.34
C THR A 430 -18.15 17.19 15.76
N GLN A 431 -17.89 15.93 15.41
CA GLN A 431 -18.79 14.99 14.70
C GLN A 431 -19.36 15.59 13.42
N LYS A 432 -18.56 16.42 12.74
CA LYS A 432 -18.94 17.05 11.48
C LYS A 432 -18.23 16.38 10.32
N TRP A 433 -18.99 16.09 9.29
CA TRP A 433 -18.51 15.53 8.03
C TRP A 433 -17.95 16.61 7.12
N SER A 434 -16.87 16.27 6.41
CA SER A 434 -16.22 17.12 5.43
C SER A 434 -15.92 16.33 4.16
N ILE A 435 -16.05 16.98 2.98
CA ILE A 435 -15.61 16.40 1.73
C ILE A 435 -14.08 16.35 1.72
N THR A 436 -13.55 15.22 1.30
CA THR A 436 -12.12 14.96 1.10
C THR A 436 -11.91 14.23 -0.23
N GLN A 437 -10.71 13.72 -0.47
CA GLN A 437 -10.39 12.89 -1.64
C GLN A 437 -9.31 11.89 -1.31
N LEU A 438 -9.25 10.79 -2.08
CA LEU A 438 -8.13 9.86 -2.01
C LEU A 438 -6.87 10.53 -2.55
N PRO A 439 -5.73 10.43 -1.84
CA PRO A 439 -4.51 11.09 -2.27
C PRO A 439 -3.89 10.43 -3.51
N GLU A 440 -3.22 11.25 -4.32
CA GLU A 440 -2.32 10.79 -5.38
C GLU A 440 -0.85 10.84 -4.92
N VAL A 441 -0.54 11.73 -3.97
CA VAL A 441 0.79 11.82 -3.38
C VAL A 441 1.03 10.67 -2.43
N ALA A 442 2.23 10.12 -2.44
CA ALA A 442 2.71 9.12 -1.50
C ALA A 442 3.60 9.75 -0.43
N SER A 443 3.67 9.11 0.71
CA SER A 443 4.57 9.48 1.81
C SER A 443 4.92 8.25 2.63
N GLY A 444 6.02 8.31 3.35
CA GLY A 444 6.43 7.28 4.28
C GLY A 444 7.11 7.87 5.50
N PHE A 445 7.21 7.04 6.52
CA PHE A 445 7.92 7.37 7.76
C PHE A 445 8.58 6.13 8.36
N ILE A 446 9.76 6.31 8.92
CA ILE A 446 10.45 5.30 9.72
C ILE A 446 11.08 5.94 10.95
N SER A 447 10.99 5.26 12.09
CA SER A 447 11.78 5.58 13.28
C SER A 447 12.53 4.37 13.81
N LEU A 448 13.72 4.59 14.34
CA LEU A 448 14.54 3.53 14.92
C LEU A 448 15.45 4.03 16.06
N ASP A 449 15.86 3.07 16.89
CA ASP A 449 16.87 3.26 17.90
C ASP A 449 18.26 3.36 17.25
N PRO A 450 18.98 4.49 17.38
CA PRO A 450 20.31 4.60 16.80
C PRO A 450 21.37 3.73 17.49
N GLN A 451 21.12 3.24 18.70
CA GLN A 451 22.08 2.41 19.43
C GLN A 451 22.09 0.95 18.97
N THR A 452 20.94 0.43 18.60
CA THR A 452 20.75 -0.99 18.26
C THR A 452 20.26 -1.22 16.82
N GLY A 453 19.66 -0.21 16.21
CA GLY A 453 18.98 -0.35 14.91
C GLY A 453 17.55 -0.90 15.02
N ALA A 454 17.00 -1.09 16.22
CA ALA A 454 15.63 -1.56 16.41
C ALA A 454 14.62 -0.59 15.81
N ILE A 455 13.78 -1.06 14.89
CA ILE A 455 12.75 -0.23 14.22
C ILE A 455 11.55 -0.11 15.14
N TYR A 456 11.19 1.11 15.57
CA TYR A 456 10.07 1.37 16.46
C TYR A 456 8.77 1.67 15.74
N SER A 457 8.84 2.27 14.55
CA SER A 457 7.70 2.49 13.67
C SER A 457 8.10 2.47 12.20
N MET A 458 7.20 2.01 11.33
CA MET A 458 7.38 2.01 9.88
C MET A 458 6.03 2.15 9.18
N VAL A 459 5.87 3.21 8.42
CA VAL A 459 4.68 3.50 7.62
C VAL A 459 5.08 3.59 6.16
N GLY A 460 4.72 2.59 5.37
CA GLY A 460 5.14 2.47 3.98
C GLY A 460 4.28 3.25 2.98
N GLY A 461 3.15 3.83 3.40
CA GLY A 461 2.24 4.55 2.51
C GLY A 461 0.96 5.00 3.22
N PHE A 462 0.02 5.53 2.46
CA PHE A 462 -1.26 6.04 2.96
C PHE A 462 -2.23 4.92 3.37
N ASP A 463 -2.34 3.88 2.54
CA ASP A 463 -3.25 2.76 2.75
C ASP A 463 -2.70 1.52 2.06
N PHE A 464 -2.44 0.47 2.84
CA PHE A 464 -1.89 -0.80 2.37
C PHE A 464 -2.82 -1.54 1.40
N ASN A 465 -4.14 -1.42 1.59
CA ASN A 465 -5.11 -2.10 0.73
C ASN A 465 -5.13 -1.51 -0.68
N ARG A 466 -4.80 -0.22 -0.81
CA ARG A 466 -4.69 0.48 -2.11
C ARG A 466 -3.35 0.28 -2.78
N SER A 467 -2.26 0.30 -2.01
CA SER A 467 -0.91 0.08 -2.52
C SER A 467 -0.08 -0.70 -1.51
N LYS A 468 0.35 -1.88 -1.91
CA LYS A 468 1.23 -2.73 -1.11
C LYS A 468 2.71 -2.36 -1.24
N PHE A 469 3.02 -1.36 -2.05
CA PHE A 469 4.37 -0.87 -2.26
C PHE A 469 4.85 -0.12 -1.02
N ASN A 470 5.89 -0.65 -0.36
CA ASN A 470 6.46 -0.07 0.85
C ASN A 470 7.50 0.99 0.49
N HIS A 471 7.15 2.27 0.57
CA HIS A 471 8.05 3.38 0.25
C HIS A 471 9.29 3.45 1.15
N VAL A 472 9.24 2.89 2.34
CA VAL A 472 10.39 2.89 3.26
C VAL A 472 11.52 1.99 2.76
N THR A 473 11.18 0.84 2.17
CA THR A 473 12.15 -0.21 1.81
C THR A 473 12.31 -0.42 0.31
N GLN A 474 11.31 -0.05 -0.51
CA GLN A 474 11.27 -0.37 -1.94
C GLN A 474 11.43 0.85 -2.84
N ALA A 475 11.08 2.08 -2.35
CA ALA A 475 11.19 3.28 -3.15
C ALA A 475 12.64 3.80 -3.15
N TRP A 476 13.27 3.77 -4.33
CA TRP A 476 14.57 4.40 -4.57
C TRP A 476 14.35 5.82 -5.05
N ARG A 477 14.66 6.79 -4.20
CA ARG A 477 14.37 8.20 -4.44
C ARG A 477 15.63 9.04 -4.25
N GLN A 478 15.68 10.18 -4.91
CA GLN A 478 16.79 11.12 -4.71
C GLN A 478 16.65 11.82 -3.35
N PRO A 479 17.65 11.73 -2.47
CA PRO A 479 17.61 12.36 -1.15
C PRO A 479 17.73 13.88 -1.20
N GLY A 480 18.19 14.43 -2.32
CA GLY A 480 18.45 15.86 -2.45
C GLY A 480 19.38 16.36 -1.35
N SER A 481 19.09 17.55 -0.83
CA SER A 481 19.93 18.19 0.21
C SER A 481 20.01 17.43 1.55
N SER A 482 19.19 16.40 1.79
CA SER A 482 19.35 15.56 2.98
C SER A 482 20.58 14.66 2.92
N PHE A 483 21.23 14.55 1.75
CA PHE A 483 22.48 13.81 1.57
C PHE A 483 23.74 14.66 1.92
N LYS A 484 23.63 15.99 1.97
CA LYS A 484 24.76 16.89 2.26
C LYS A 484 25.54 16.54 3.53
N PRO A 485 24.93 16.11 4.65
CA PRO A 485 25.69 15.78 5.86
C PRO A 485 26.80 14.75 5.64
N PHE A 486 26.60 13.76 4.76
CA PHE A 486 27.60 12.74 4.47
C PHE A 486 28.81 13.32 3.70
N ILE A 487 28.58 14.28 2.80
CA ILE A 487 29.64 15.02 2.10
C ILE A 487 30.38 15.96 3.06
N TYR A 488 29.63 16.61 3.96
CA TYR A 488 30.22 17.50 4.98
C TYR A 488 31.07 16.70 6.00
N SER A 489 30.63 15.52 6.39
CA SER A 489 31.40 14.58 7.22
C SER A 489 32.72 14.19 6.53
N ALA A 490 32.65 13.84 5.22
CA ALA A 490 33.85 13.58 4.42
C ALA A 490 34.80 14.80 4.36
N ALA A 491 34.27 16.02 4.33
CA ALA A 491 35.06 17.23 4.34
C ALA A 491 35.74 17.47 5.72
N VAL A 492 35.00 17.24 6.81
CA VAL A 492 35.60 17.33 8.17
C VAL A 492 36.76 16.34 8.34
N ASP A 493 36.65 15.13 7.79
CA ASP A 493 37.71 14.11 7.75
C ASP A 493 38.94 14.57 6.93
N LYS A 494 38.76 15.53 6.01
CA LYS A 494 39.81 16.17 5.19
C LYS A 494 40.30 17.53 5.71
N GLY A 495 40.04 17.85 6.97
CA GLY A 495 40.56 19.08 7.61
C GLY A 495 39.69 20.32 7.45
N PHE A 496 38.46 20.18 6.96
CA PHE A 496 37.47 21.25 7.04
C PHE A 496 36.95 21.38 8.47
N SER A 497 36.57 22.59 8.82
CA SER A 497 35.89 22.88 10.09
C SER A 497 34.59 23.65 9.83
N PRO A 498 33.66 23.70 10.76
CA PRO A 498 32.47 24.54 10.65
C PRO A 498 32.76 26.03 10.36
N SER A 499 33.93 26.54 10.74
CA SER A 499 34.39 27.92 10.48
C SER A 499 35.06 28.07 9.10
N THR A 500 35.39 27.01 8.36
CA THR A 500 35.94 27.09 6.99
C THR A 500 35.06 28.00 6.12
N VAL A 501 35.64 28.98 5.47
CA VAL A 501 34.91 29.95 4.64
C VAL A 501 34.84 29.46 3.18
N ILE A 502 33.65 29.34 2.64
CA ILE A 502 33.42 28.90 1.27
C ILE A 502 32.62 29.97 0.52
N ASN A 503 32.96 30.22 -0.72
CA ASN A 503 32.31 31.22 -1.55
C ASN A 503 30.99 30.69 -2.14
N ASP A 504 29.88 31.33 -1.78
CA ASP A 504 28.55 31.09 -2.41
C ASP A 504 28.38 32.05 -3.60
N ALA A 505 29.07 31.78 -4.69
CA ALA A 505 29.08 32.55 -5.93
C ALA A 505 28.80 31.66 -7.13
N PRO A 506 28.41 32.22 -8.29
CA PRO A 506 28.19 31.44 -9.52
C PRO A 506 29.32 30.47 -9.82
N LEU A 507 29.00 29.31 -10.35
CA LEU A 507 29.94 28.26 -10.67
C LEU A 507 29.51 27.60 -11.98
N SER A 508 30.40 27.59 -12.96
CA SER A 508 30.25 26.86 -14.23
C SER A 508 31.25 25.71 -14.23
N ILE A 509 30.76 24.52 -14.44
CA ILE A 509 31.56 23.27 -14.39
C ILE A 509 31.62 22.70 -15.80
N PRO A 510 32.84 22.55 -16.34
CA PRO A 510 33.02 22.03 -17.69
C PRO A 510 32.60 20.54 -17.82
N THR A 511 32.40 20.12 -19.05
CA THR A 511 31.86 18.79 -19.41
C THR A 511 32.63 17.60 -18.84
N GLY A 512 33.95 17.72 -18.63
CA GLY A 512 34.80 16.66 -18.07
C GLY A 512 34.44 16.24 -16.65
N ASP A 513 33.96 17.19 -15.83
CA ASP A 513 33.66 16.97 -14.41
C ASP A 513 32.19 16.58 -14.16
N THR A 514 31.36 16.60 -15.20
CA THR A 514 29.89 16.38 -15.09
C THR A 514 29.36 15.17 -15.87
N GLY A 515 30.22 14.53 -16.66
CA GLY A 515 29.83 13.38 -17.47
C GLY A 515 29.15 13.73 -18.81
N GLY A 516 29.36 14.97 -19.35
CA GLY A 516 28.98 15.24 -20.74
C GLY A 516 28.31 16.57 -21.08
N GLN A 517 27.94 17.41 -20.09
CA GLN A 517 27.37 18.74 -20.34
C GLN A 517 27.94 19.78 -19.37
N VAL A 518 28.02 21.04 -19.81
CA VAL A 518 28.32 22.17 -18.93
C VAL A 518 27.22 22.25 -17.88
N TRP A 519 27.59 22.27 -16.60
CA TRP A 519 26.65 22.30 -15.50
C TRP A 519 26.83 23.60 -14.68
N GLU A 520 25.73 24.33 -14.55
CA GLU A 520 25.67 25.57 -13.77
C GLU A 520 24.69 25.40 -12.61
N PRO A 521 25.16 24.84 -11.48
CA PRO A 521 24.26 24.66 -10.33
C PRO A 521 23.78 26.01 -9.81
N LYS A 522 22.54 26.03 -9.29
CA LYS A 522 21.93 27.22 -8.69
C LYS A 522 21.49 26.91 -7.26
N ASN A 523 21.48 27.93 -6.41
CA ASN A 523 20.85 27.85 -5.12
C ASN A 523 19.32 27.82 -5.27
N TYR A 524 18.61 27.20 -4.35
CA TYR A 524 17.17 27.35 -4.23
C TYR A 524 16.83 28.83 -4.04
N GLY A 525 15.96 29.37 -4.87
CA GLY A 525 15.64 30.81 -4.87
C GLY A 525 16.60 31.71 -5.65
N GLY A 526 17.67 31.18 -6.27
CA GLY A 526 18.50 31.83 -7.27
C GLY A 526 19.54 32.86 -6.76
N GLY A 527 19.59 33.13 -5.44
CA GLY A 527 20.50 34.13 -4.87
C GLY A 527 21.86 33.57 -4.45
N TYR A 528 22.87 34.44 -4.34
CA TYR A 528 24.22 34.16 -3.87
C TYR A 528 24.53 35.02 -2.65
N ASP A 529 25.09 34.46 -1.61
CA ASP A 529 25.41 35.18 -0.37
C ASP A 529 26.91 35.53 -0.22
N GLY A 530 27.73 35.15 -1.19
CA GLY A 530 29.17 35.36 -1.14
C GLY A 530 29.90 34.46 -0.14
N PRO A 531 31.07 34.88 0.40
CA PRO A 531 31.81 34.10 1.38
C PRO A 531 31.02 33.87 2.66
N MET A 532 30.92 32.60 3.06
CA MET A 532 30.25 32.22 4.29
C MET A 532 30.88 30.99 4.93
N THR A 533 30.65 30.79 6.22
CA THR A 533 31.15 29.61 6.94
C THR A 533 30.43 28.34 6.50
N MET A 534 31.10 27.19 6.57
CA MET A 534 30.56 25.86 6.30
C MET A 534 29.28 25.60 7.14
N ARG A 535 29.27 26.05 8.43
CA ARG A 535 28.06 25.98 9.29
C ARG A 535 26.90 26.76 8.69
N ARG A 536 27.12 28.00 8.32
CA ARG A 536 26.06 28.85 7.76
C ARG A 536 25.52 28.30 6.43
N ALA A 537 26.41 27.73 5.64
CA ALA A 537 26.05 27.09 4.37
C ALA A 537 25.15 25.87 4.56
N LEU A 538 25.44 25.01 5.55
CA LEU A 538 24.58 23.85 5.85
C LEU A 538 23.25 24.29 6.45
N GLN A 539 23.24 25.30 7.36
CA GLN A 539 21.99 25.88 7.89
C GLN A 539 21.05 26.37 6.79
N LYS A 540 21.60 27.09 5.80
CA LYS A 540 20.84 27.60 4.64
C LYS A 540 20.71 26.60 3.50
N SER A 541 21.32 25.42 3.62
CA SER A 541 21.33 24.37 2.59
C SER A 541 21.87 24.84 1.22
N LYS A 542 22.94 25.66 1.18
CA LYS A 542 23.50 26.22 -0.03
C LYS A 542 24.06 25.14 -0.96
N ASN A 543 23.66 25.20 -2.22
CA ASN A 543 24.07 24.22 -3.23
C ASN A 543 25.50 24.43 -3.70
N LEU A 544 25.84 25.68 -4.06
CA LEU A 544 27.15 26.00 -4.61
C LEU A 544 28.29 25.76 -3.62
N VAL A 545 28.04 26.03 -2.36
CA VAL A 545 29.00 25.70 -1.28
C VAL A 545 29.24 24.20 -1.21
N SER A 546 28.16 23.40 -1.23
CA SER A 546 28.28 21.93 -1.17
C SER A 546 29.02 21.35 -2.37
N VAL A 547 28.79 21.90 -3.59
CA VAL A 547 29.52 21.52 -4.79
C VAL A 547 31.02 21.87 -4.69
N ARG A 548 31.37 23.06 -4.17
CA ARG A 548 32.75 23.43 -3.96
C ARG A 548 33.45 22.58 -2.90
N ILE A 549 32.74 22.21 -1.82
CA ILE A 549 33.24 21.25 -0.82
C ILE A 549 33.58 19.92 -1.50
N LEU A 550 32.62 19.33 -2.23
CA LEU A 550 32.84 18.05 -2.91
C LEU A 550 33.97 18.10 -3.91
N ARG A 551 34.08 19.20 -4.68
CA ARG A 551 35.17 19.39 -5.64
C ARG A 551 36.52 19.46 -4.92
N ALA A 552 36.60 20.11 -3.77
CA ALA A 552 37.83 20.26 -3.00
C ALA A 552 38.30 18.96 -2.35
N ILE A 553 37.41 18.13 -1.87
CA ILE A 553 37.75 16.82 -1.26
C ILE A 553 37.94 15.70 -2.28
N GLY A 554 37.41 15.87 -3.50
CA GLY A 554 37.43 14.88 -4.58
C GLY A 554 36.20 13.95 -4.59
N THR A 555 35.60 13.76 -5.77
CA THR A 555 34.37 12.99 -5.94
C THR A 555 34.55 11.49 -5.63
N GLN A 556 35.66 10.90 -6.04
CA GLN A 556 35.98 9.48 -5.79
C GLN A 556 36.15 9.20 -4.29
N TYR A 557 36.87 10.10 -3.59
CA TYR A 557 37.01 9.99 -2.14
C TYR A 557 35.68 10.05 -1.43
N ALA A 558 34.83 11.00 -1.79
CA ALA A 558 33.49 11.13 -1.19
C ALA A 558 32.62 9.93 -1.48
N GLN A 559 32.66 9.36 -2.70
CA GLN A 559 31.96 8.15 -3.07
C GLN A 559 32.39 6.94 -2.20
N GLN A 560 33.69 6.77 -1.97
CA GLN A 560 34.19 5.75 -1.06
C GLN A 560 33.80 6.03 0.39
N TYR A 561 33.84 7.30 0.82
CA TYR A 561 33.52 7.70 2.18
C TYR A 561 32.08 7.39 2.56
N ILE A 562 31.10 7.63 1.69
CA ILE A 562 29.68 7.39 1.97
C ILE A 562 29.34 5.92 2.16
N THR A 563 30.14 4.98 1.65
CA THR A 563 29.93 3.54 1.87
C THR A 563 30.07 3.15 3.35
N ARG A 564 30.81 3.94 4.15
CA ARG A 564 30.90 3.77 5.60
C ARG A 564 29.53 3.84 6.29
N PHE A 565 28.61 4.66 5.73
CA PHE A 565 27.25 4.83 6.23
C PHE A 565 26.26 3.78 5.68
N GLY A 566 26.72 2.89 4.79
CA GLY A 566 25.89 1.84 4.19
C GLY A 566 25.27 2.20 2.83
N PHE A 567 25.71 3.32 2.22
CA PHE A 567 25.27 3.66 0.87
C PHE A 567 26.02 2.87 -0.19
N ASP A 568 25.35 2.49 -1.28
CA ASP A 568 25.94 1.79 -2.41
C ASP A 568 26.66 2.76 -3.33
N ALA A 569 27.96 2.53 -3.55
CA ALA A 569 28.77 3.39 -4.43
C ALA A 569 28.21 3.49 -5.85
N ASP A 570 27.68 2.37 -6.39
CA ASP A 570 27.13 2.30 -7.75
C ASP A 570 25.87 3.17 -7.94
N ARG A 571 25.13 3.44 -6.85
CA ARG A 571 23.96 4.32 -6.87
C ARG A 571 24.31 5.80 -6.65
N HIS A 572 25.57 6.09 -6.37
CA HIS A 572 26.09 7.43 -6.13
C HIS A 572 27.33 7.67 -7.01
N PRO A 573 27.16 7.87 -8.33
CA PRO A 573 28.28 8.10 -9.23
C PRO A 573 29.19 9.25 -8.75
N ALA A 574 30.51 9.07 -8.91
CA ALA A 574 31.52 10.00 -8.44
C ALA A 574 31.58 11.29 -9.28
N TYR A 575 30.46 11.98 -9.40
CA TYR A 575 30.31 13.28 -10.07
C TYR A 575 29.87 14.37 -9.09
N LEU A 576 30.10 15.62 -9.44
CA LEU A 576 29.78 16.78 -8.59
C LEU A 576 28.30 16.91 -8.20
N PRO A 577 27.29 16.49 -9.03
CA PRO A 577 25.88 16.47 -8.59
C PRO A 577 25.61 15.61 -7.34
N MET A 578 26.50 14.66 -7.01
CA MET A 578 26.42 13.87 -5.77
C MET A 578 26.38 14.77 -4.52
N ALA A 579 27.02 15.95 -4.53
CA ALA A 579 26.97 16.94 -3.46
C ALA A 579 25.54 17.41 -3.13
N LEU A 580 24.64 17.28 -4.10
CA LEU A 580 23.25 17.71 -4.01
C LEU A 580 22.28 16.52 -3.85
N GLY A 581 22.81 15.30 -3.67
CA GLY A 581 22.02 14.09 -3.53
C GLY A 581 21.37 13.63 -4.82
N ALA A 582 22.09 13.65 -5.94
CA ALA A 582 21.61 13.15 -7.25
C ALA A 582 21.55 11.62 -7.31
N GLY A 583 22.16 10.89 -6.40
CA GLY A 583 22.06 9.44 -6.27
C GLY A 583 20.68 9.00 -5.75
N SER A 584 20.45 7.69 -5.66
CA SER A 584 19.20 7.12 -5.18
C SER A 584 19.39 6.36 -3.87
N VAL A 585 18.47 6.56 -2.94
CA VAL A 585 18.45 5.92 -1.62
C VAL A 585 17.05 5.44 -1.26
N THR A 586 16.96 4.50 -0.31
CA THR A 586 15.71 4.20 0.40
C THR A 586 15.62 5.01 1.70
N MET A 587 14.41 5.16 2.24
CA MET A 587 14.22 5.79 3.56
C MET A 587 14.95 5.01 4.66
N LEU A 588 14.95 3.68 4.56
CA LEU A 588 15.67 2.80 5.50
C LEU A 588 17.17 3.07 5.49
N GLN A 589 17.80 3.23 4.30
CA GLN A 589 19.22 3.59 4.20
C GLN A 589 19.50 4.97 4.80
N MET A 590 18.62 5.95 4.58
CA MET A 590 18.76 7.27 5.20
C MET A 590 18.67 7.20 6.71
N ALA A 591 17.73 6.42 7.26
CA ALA A 591 17.60 6.23 8.71
C ALA A 591 18.85 5.55 9.30
N SER A 592 19.38 4.52 8.65
CA SER A 592 20.63 3.87 9.02
C SER A 592 21.82 4.82 8.97
N GLY A 593 21.96 5.62 7.90
CA GLY A 593 23.04 6.58 7.76
C GLY A 593 23.00 7.69 8.81
N TYR A 594 21.81 8.22 9.14
CA TYR A 594 21.64 9.23 10.19
C TYR A 594 21.84 8.67 11.60
N SER A 595 21.65 7.36 11.80
CA SER A 595 21.96 6.72 13.08
C SER A 595 23.44 6.84 13.44
N VAL A 596 24.32 6.85 12.46
CA VAL A 596 25.76 7.02 12.68
C VAL A 596 26.06 8.36 13.36
N PHE A 597 25.37 9.44 12.95
CA PHE A 597 25.51 10.76 13.60
C PHE A 597 24.79 10.84 14.96
N ALA A 598 23.82 9.99 15.22
CA ALA A 598 23.08 9.99 16.46
C ALA A 598 23.78 9.21 17.58
N ASN A 599 24.62 8.21 17.25
CA ASN A 599 25.11 7.22 18.18
C ASN A 599 26.62 7.28 18.47
N GLY A 600 27.33 8.28 18.01
CA GLY A 600 28.78 8.42 18.27
C GLY A 600 29.67 7.84 17.15
N GLY A 601 29.15 7.72 15.95
CA GLY A 601 29.92 7.31 14.77
C GLY A 601 29.89 5.80 14.48
N TYR A 602 28.97 5.05 15.08
CA TYR A 602 28.88 3.59 14.91
C TYR A 602 27.86 3.22 13.82
N ARG A 603 28.17 2.22 13.02
CA ARG A 603 27.22 1.64 12.08
C ARG A 603 26.47 0.50 12.72
N VAL A 604 25.16 0.65 12.86
CA VAL A 604 24.22 -0.40 13.29
C VAL A 604 23.34 -0.80 12.12
N ASN A 605 22.93 -2.07 12.07
CA ASN A 605 22.02 -2.55 11.04
C ASN A 605 20.58 -2.44 11.53
N PRO A 606 19.69 -1.77 10.81
CA PRO A 606 18.26 -1.77 11.16
C PRO A 606 17.68 -3.19 11.14
N TYR A 607 16.87 -3.52 12.14
CA TYR A 607 16.18 -4.79 12.20
C TYR A 607 14.76 -4.64 12.74
N ILE A 608 13.90 -5.60 12.38
CA ILE A 608 12.47 -5.57 12.72
C ILE A 608 12.04 -6.81 13.51
N ILE A 609 12.65 -7.97 13.28
CA ILE A 609 12.34 -9.21 14.02
C ILE A 609 13.22 -9.26 15.25
N ASP A 610 12.59 -9.28 16.44
CA ASP A 610 13.27 -9.50 17.71
C ASP A 610 13.45 -11.01 17.96
N ARG A 611 12.37 -11.78 17.93
CA ARG A 611 12.41 -13.23 18.13
C ARG A 611 11.28 -13.95 17.39
N VAL A 612 11.50 -15.22 17.13
CA VAL A 612 10.51 -16.15 16.58
C VAL A 612 10.29 -17.28 17.57
N VAL A 613 9.02 -17.57 17.84
CA VAL A 613 8.61 -18.59 18.80
C VAL A 613 7.71 -19.59 18.09
N ASP A 614 7.86 -20.88 18.34
CA ASP A 614 6.99 -21.92 17.78
C ASP A 614 5.64 -22.00 18.53
N ALA A 615 4.74 -22.86 18.03
CA ALA A 615 3.43 -23.09 18.64
C ALA A 615 3.50 -23.63 20.09
N ARG A 616 4.65 -24.14 20.54
CA ARG A 616 4.87 -24.67 21.88
C ARG A 616 5.46 -23.64 22.85
N GLY A 617 5.73 -22.42 22.35
CA GLY A 617 6.37 -21.38 23.13
C GLY A 617 7.90 -21.44 23.14
N THR A 618 8.52 -22.31 22.32
CA THR A 618 9.98 -22.42 22.24
C THR A 618 10.52 -21.34 21.30
N VAL A 619 11.55 -20.59 21.76
CA VAL A 619 12.25 -19.63 20.91
C VAL A 619 13.07 -20.41 19.87
N VAL A 620 12.70 -20.27 18.59
CA VAL A 620 13.40 -20.92 17.48
C VAL A 620 14.43 -20.01 16.83
N GLN A 621 14.29 -18.70 17.04
CA GLN A 621 15.22 -17.67 16.58
C GLN A 621 15.17 -16.46 17.51
N GLN A 622 16.34 -15.91 17.84
CA GLN A 622 16.50 -14.65 18.58
C GLN A 622 17.49 -13.77 17.83
N SER A 623 17.13 -12.51 17.65
CA SER A 623 18.05 -11.51 17.08
C SER A 623 19.10 -11.08 18.11
N HIS A 624 20.31 -10.89 17.62
CA HIS A 624 21.44 -10.37 18.39
C HIS A 624 22.02 -9.15 17.68
N PRO A 625 21.36 -7.97 17.81
CA PRO A 625 21.81 -6.78 17.11
C PRO A 625 23.16 -6.30 17.65
N MET A 626 24.03 -5.86 16.75
CA MET A 626 25.25 -5.16 17.15
C MET A 626 24.86 -3.81 17.77
N THR A 627 25.49 -3.48 18.88
CA THR A 627 25.15 -2.28 19.66
C THR A 627 26.26 -1.26 19.58
N ALA A 628 25.93 0.01 19.35
CA ALA A 628 26.89 1.11 19.33
C ALA A 628 27.65 1.19 20.66
N GLY A 629 28.96 1.36 20.57
CA GLY A 629 29.83 1.43 21.75
C GLY A 629 30.20 0.08 22.39
N LYS A 630 29.65 -1.04 21.86
CA LYS A 630 30.01 -2.41 22.31
C LYS A 630 30.66 -3.20 21.19
N ASP A 631 29.88 -3.74 20.27
CA ASP A 631 30.29 -4.64 19.21
C ASP A 631 30.07 -4.09 17.79
N ALA A 632 29.31 -2.99 17.67
CA ALA A 632 29.16 -2.30 16.39
C ALA A 632 30.46 -1.60 15.97
N VAL A 633 30.74 -1.59 14.67
CA VAL A 633 31.92 -0.97 14.09
C VAL A 633 31.76 0.55 14.07
N ARG A 634 32.72 1.28 14.66
CA ARG A 634 32.80 2.73 14.49
C ARG A 634 33.31 3.05 13.09
N VAL A 635 32.56 3.79 12.32
CA VAL A 635 32.83 4.07 10.90
C VAL A 635 33.27 5.50 10.61
N ILE A 636 33.05 6.42 11.57
CA ILE A 636 33.61 7.77 11.57
C ILE A 636 34.26 8.09 12.91
N ASP A 637 35.26 8.99 12.90
CA ASP A 637 35.94 9.45 14.08
C ASP A 637 34.94 10.10 15.06
N PRO A 638 35.02 9.87 16.39
CA PRO A 638 34.13 10.52 17.35
C PRO A 638 34.18 12.05 17.32
N ARG A 639 35.30 12.64 16.93
CA ARG A 639 35.44 14.06 16.72
C ARG A 639 34.63 14.55 15.50
N ASN A 640 34.63 13.73 14.40
CA ASN A 640 33.79 13.99 13.21
C ASN A 640 32.31 13.95 13.59
N ASP A 641 31.89 12.91 14.29
CA ASP A 641 30.53 12.75 14.77
C ASP A 641 30.06 13.94 15.61
N PHE A 642 30.89 14.39 16.58
CA PHE A 642 30.55 15.52 17.42
C PHE A 642 30.41 16.83 16.61
N ILE A 643 31.35 17.11 15.69
CA ILE A 643 31.28 18.29 14.82
C ILE A 643 30.07 18.24 13.91
N MET A 644 29.78 17.08 13.34
CA MET A 644 28.60 16.91 12.49
C MET A 644 27.28 17.03 13.27
N ASP A 645 27.19 16.49 14.48
CA ASP A 645 26.04 16.69 15.38
C ASP A 645 25.83 18.19 15.68
N SER A 646 26.90 18.92 15.98
CA SER A 646 26.86 20.38 16.20
C SER A 646 26.36 21.13 14.95
N LEU A 647 26.82 20.74 13.75
CA LEU A 647 26.36 21.28 12.48
C LEU A 647 24.89 21.03 12.24
N LEU A 648 24.44 19.78 12.43
CA LEU A 648 23.06 19.35 12.20
C LEU A 648 22.08 19.92 13.25
N ARG A 649 22.49 20.08 14.49
CA ARG A 649 21.73 20.85 15.50
C ARG A 649 21.54 22.31 15.06
N SER A 650 22.54 22.89 14.44
CA SER A 650 22.45 24.29 13.97
C SER A 650 21.46 24.45 12.82
N VAL A 651 21.24 23.42 11.99
CA VAL A 651 20.18 23.40 10.97
C VAL A 651 18.77 23.43 11.59
N VAL A 652 18.59 22.72 12.70
CA VAL A 652 17.30 22.68 13.43
C VAL A 652 17.10 23.96 14.27
N SER A 653 18.15 24.51 14.86
CA SER A 653 18.04 25.70 15.71
C SER A 653 17.95 27.00 14.94
N ASN A 654 18.62 27.13 13.78
CA ASN A 654 18.80 28.42 13.06
C ASN A 654 18.68 28.27 11.52
N GLY A 655 18.31 27.10 11.01
CA GLY A 655 18.30 26.79 9.58
C GLY A 655 16.96 26.33 9.07
N THR A 656 17.00 25.51 8.01
CA THR A 656 15.81 25.02 7.29
C THR A 656 14.91 24.12 8.14
N GLY A 657 15.41 23.56 9.26
CA GLY A 657 14.67 22.75 10.23
C GLY A 657 14.09 23.52 11.42
N TYR A 658 14.15 24.86 11.44
CA TYR A 658 13.82 25.70 12.59
C TYR A 658 12.43 25.47 13.18
N GLN A 659 11.47 25.04 12.37
CA GLN A 659 10.11 24.73 12.86
C GLN A 659 10.11 23.61 13.91
N ALA A 660 11.03 22.65 13.84
CA ALA A 660 11.14 21.62 14.88
C ALA A 660 11.51 22.25 16.25
N LYS A 661 12.46 23.18 16.25
CA LYS A 661 12.84 23.92 17.47
C LYS A 661 11.65 24.69 18.06
N VAL A 662 10.92 25.43 17.21
CA VAL A 662 9.75 26.21 17.64
C VAL A 662 8.64 25.34 18.23
N LYS A 663 8.37 24.20 17.60
CA LYS A 663 7.25 23.33 17.97
C LYS A 663 7.55 22.42 19.16
N LEU A 664 8.80 21.93 19.27
CA LEU A 664 9.17 20.94 20.28
C LEU A 664 9.96 21.53 21.46
N GLY A 665 10.49 22.75 21.34
CA GLY A 665 11.19 23.46 22.43
C GLY A 665 12.51 22.81 22.89
N ARG A 666 13.09 21.89 22.08
CA ARG A 666 14.28 21.11 22.46
C ARG A 666 15.54 21.61 21.76
N ASN A 667 16.70 21.42 22.41
CA ASN A 667 18.01 21.80 21.89
C ASN A 667 18.86 20.61 21.42
N ASP A 668 18.46 19.40 21.73
CA ASP A 668 19.17 18.16 21.42
C ASP A 668 18.73 17.49 20.10
N MET A 669 17.95 18.21 19.33
CA MET A 669 17.52 17.74 18.00
C MET A 669 18.49 18.19 16.92
N ALA A 670 18.84 17.27 16.05
CA ALA A 670 19.65 17.47 14.87
C ALA A 670 18.94 16.95 13.62
N GLY A 671 19.24 17.50 12.44
CA GLY A 671 18.59 17.00 11.23
C GLY A 671 18.83 17.86 10.01
N LYS A 672 18.32 17.41 8.87
CA LYS A 672 18.45 18.08 7.58
C LYS A 672 17.21 17.90 6.72
N THR A 673 16.75 18.99 6.12
CA THR A 673 15.74 18.99 5.07
C THR A 673 16.36 18.55 3.74
N GLY A 674 15.61 17.77 2.95
CA GLY A 674 15.90 17.43 1.56
C GLY A 674 14.81 17.96 0.66
N THR A 675 15.18 18.52 -0.47
CA THR A 675 14.27 18.86 -1.58
C THR A 675 15.07 18.63 -2.85
N THR A 676 14.50 17.88 -3.76
CA THR A 676 15.09 17.67 -5.09
C THR A 676 14.77 18.84 -6.02
N ASN A 677 15.46 18.91 -7.15
CA ASN A 677 15.13 19.87 -8.19
C ASN A 677 13.65 19.70 -8.58
N ASP A 678 12.99 20.83 -8.90
CA ASP A 678 11.57 20.88 -9.25
C ASP A 678 10.63 20.30 -8.18
N SER A 679 11.10 20.13 -6.94
CA SER A 679 10.33 19.62 -5.79
C SER A 679 9.65 18.26 -6.06
N PHE A 680 10.37 17.29 -6.66
CA PHE A 680 9.81 15.94 -6.87
C PHE A 680 9.78 15.11 -5.59
N ASP A 681 10.76 15.31 -4.70
CA ASP A 681 10.92 14.63 -3.43
C ASP A 681 11.15 15.64 -2.30
N ALA A 682 10.41 15.46 -1.23
CA ALA A 682 10.52 16.23 0.00
C ALA A 682 10.93 15.31 1.15
N TRP A 683 12.06 15.63 1.81
CA TRP A 683 12.63 14.81 2.88
C TRP A 683 12.85 15.63 4.15
N PHE A 684 12.71 14.95 5.28
CA PHE A 684 13.34 15.38 6.53
C PHE A 684 13.93 14.17 7.24
N CYS A 685 15.24 14.23 7.48
CA CYS A 685 15.98 13.24 8.25
C CYS A 685 16.47 13.92 9.52
N GLY A 686 16.00 13.48 10.67
CA GLY A 686 16.33 14.11 11.94
C GLY A 686 16.43 13.11 13.08
N TYR A 687 17.14 13.50 14.14
CA TYR A 687 17.39 12.62 15.27
C TYR A 687 17.57 13.38 16.58
N THR A 688 17.46 12.62 17.66
CA THR A 688 18.08 12.86 18.97
C THR A 688 19.07 11.73 19.26
N PRO A 689 19.92 11.77 20.29
CA PRO A 689 20.80 10.65 20.63
C PRO A 689 20.09 9.32 20.93
N LYS A 690 18.75 9.33 21.12
CA LYS A 690 17.93 8.16 21.43
C LYS A 690 17.00 7.70 20.32
N LEU A 691 16.79 8.51 19.30
CA LEU A 691 15.77 8.23 18.28
C LEU A 691 16.11 8.92 16.97
N VAL A 692 16.09 8.17 15.89
CA VAL A 692 16.16 8.66 14.51
C VAL A 692 14.78 8.58 13.88
N GLY A 693 14.39 9.60 13.11
CA GLY A 693 13.18 9.60 12.31
C GLY A 693 13.45 10.14 10.91
N VAL A 694 12.90 9.48 9.90
CA VAL A 694 12.97 9.91 8.49
C VAL A 694 11.57 9.96 7.92
N ALA A 695 11.20 11.11 7.37
CA ALA A 695 9.96 11.35 6.65
C ALA A 695 10.26 11.70 5.19
N TRP A 696 9.44 11.21 4.29
CA TRP A 696 9.49 11.52 2.86
C TRP A 696 8.09 11.73 2.31
N MET A 697 7.98 12.59 1.26
CA MET A 697 6.77 12.76 0.45
C MET A 697 7.16 12.97 -1.01
N GLY A 698 6.39 12.35 -1.92
CA GLY A 698 6.58 12.45 -3.37
C GLY A 698 5.49 11.71 -4.13
N TYR A 699 5.52 11.74 -5.45
CA TYR A 699 4.63 10.94 -6.30
C TYR A 699 5.30 9.65 -6.75
N ASP A 700 4.55 8.56 -6.86
CA ASP A 700 5.06 7.28 -7.39
C ASP A 700 5.58 7.43 -8.81
N ASN A 701 4.83 8.09 -9.67
CA ASN A 701 5.30 8.60 -10.96
C ASN A 701 5.91 9.99 -10.72
N PRO A 702 7.23 10.16 -10.74
CA PRO A 702 7.90 11.39 -10.36
C PRO A 702 7.37 12.61 -11.12
N ARG A 703 6.80 13.56 -10.39
CA ARG A 703 6.35 14.87 -10.86
C ARG A 703 6.49 15.90 -9.75
N SER A 704 6.46 17.17 -10.09
CA SER A 704 6.57 18.26 -9.11
C SER A 704 5.45 18.19 -8.06
N LEU A 705 5.82 18.32 -6.80
CA LEU A 705 4.90 18.52 -5.69
C LEU A 705 4.25 19.90 -5.69
N GLY A 706 4.79 20.83 -6.48
CA GLY A 706 4.32 22.21 -6.62
C GLY A 706 5.35 23.24 -6.22
N ASP A 707 5.12 24.47 -6.66
CA ASP A 707 5.96 25.60 -6.35
C ASP A 707 5.97 25.85 -4.83
N ARG A 708 7.17 26.00 -4.26
CA ARG A 708 7.41 26.22 -2.83
C ARG A 708 7.15 25.01 -1.90
N GLU A 709 6.79 23.86 -2.43
CA GLU A 709 6.70 22.64 -1.64
C GLU A 709 8.09 22.07 -1.40
N THR A 710 8.49 22.03 -0.14
CA THR A 710 9.84 21.65 0.28
C THR A 710 9.82 20.61 1.39
N GLY A 711 10.95 19.98 1.67
CA GLY A 711 11.10 19.09 2.82
C GLY A 711 10.75 19.76 4.15
N GLY A 712 11.00 21.06 4.29
CA GLY A 712 10.61 21.84 5.47
C GLY A 712 9.11 22.07 5.59
N GLY A 713 8.37 22.10 4.47
CA GLY A 713 6.91 22.30 4.44
C GLY A 713 6.11 20.98 4.46
N LEU A 714 6.68 19.89 4.00
CA LEU A 714 5.96 18.61 3.81
C LEU A 714 6.43 17.51 4.78
N ALA A 715 7.70 17.13 4.71
CA ALA A 715 8.24 16.03 5.49
C ALA A 715 8.54 16.42 6.96
N LEU A 716 9.03 17.63 7.20
CA LEU A 716 9.31 18.12 8.56
C LEU A 716 8.06 18.15 9.47
N PRO A 717 6.87 18.58 9.04
CA PRO A 717 5.65 18.49 9.85
C PRO A 717 5.29 17.06 10.26
N ILE A 718 5.47 16.08 9.38
CA ILE A 718 5.24 14.66 9.69
C ILE A 718 6.19 14.23 10.82
N TRP A 719 7.48 14.54 10.68
CA TRP A 719 8.50 14.25 11.67
C TRP A 719 8.21 14.95 13.02
N ILE A 720 7.81 16.22 13.01
CA ILE A 720 7.47 16.98 14.22
C ILE A 720 6.29 16.35 14.95
N ASN A 721 5.23 15.97 14.23
CA ASN A 721 4.06 15.34 14.83
C ASN A 721 4.43 14.04 15.55
N TYR A 722 5.23 13.19 14.91
CA TYR A 722 5.71 11.97 15.54
C TYR A 722 6.61 12.27 16.76
N MET A 723 7.62 13.12 16.61
CA MET A 723 8.57 13.43 17.68
C MET A 723 7.92 14.16 18.87
N SER A 724 6.83 14.88 18.65
CA SER A 724 6.08 15.52 19.75
C SER A 724 5.52 14.51 20.75
N TYR A 725 5.22 13.31 20.26
CA TYR A 725 4.82 12.17 21.07
C TYR A 725 6.04 11.41 21.61
N ALA A 726 6.92 10.99 20.73
CA ALA A 726 8.02 10.07 21.06
C ALA A 726 9.05 10.69 22.03
N LEU A 727 9.17 12.02 22.06
CA LEU A 727 10.08 12.75 22.97
C LEU A 727 9.38 13.29 24.23
N LYS A 728 8.10 12.99 24.41
CA LYS A 728 7.36 13.47 25.59
C LYS A 728 7.89 12.81 26.87
N GLY A 729 8.35 13.65 27.79
CA GLY A 729 8.94 13.18 29.05
C GLY A 729 10.41 12.72 28.95
N GLU A 730 10.96 12.64 27.73
CA GLU A 730 12.36 12.28 27.55
C GLU A 730 13.29 13.46 27.92
N PRO A 731 14.31 13.25 28.76
CA PRO A 731 15.26 14.28 29.11
C PRO A 731 16.07 14.69 27.88
N GLN A 732 16.44 16.00 27.82
CA GLN A 732 17.36 16.47 26.79
C GLN A 732 18.78 15.99 27.08
N THR A 733 19.49 15.60 26.03
CA THR A 733 20.87 15.11 26.12
C THR A 733 21.82 16.13 25.55
N GLU A 734 22.79 16.59 26.36
CA GLU A 734 23.88 17.41 25.91
C GLU A 734 25.13 16.55 25.66
N ARG A 735 25.71 16.72 24.47
CA ARG A 735 26.96 16.03 24.13
C ARG A 735 28.16 16.88 24.54
N GLN A 736 29.16 16.24 25.11
CA GLN A 736 30.45 16.87 25.46
C GLN A 736 31.45 16.66 24.31
N PRO A 737 32.31 17.63 24.02
CA PRO A 737 33.36 17.50 23.02
C PRO A 737 34.32 16.36 23.43
N PRO A 738 34.59 15.39 22.51
CA PRO A 738 35.60 14.38 22.78
C PRO A 738 37.02 14.95 22.77
N GLU A 739 37.96 14.20 23.29
CA GLU A 739 39.40 14.53 23.24
C GLU A 739 39.84 14.84 21.81
N GLY A 740 40.68 15.86 21.61
CA GLY A 740 41.16 16.30 20.29
C GLY A 740 40.15 17.15 19.50
N VAL A 741 39.07 17.64 20.14
CA VAL A 741 38.20 18.70 19.62
C VAL A 741 38.39 19.98 20.41
N VAL A 742 38.73 21.03 19.72
CA VAL A 742 38.99 22.35 20.32
C VAL A 742 38.12 23.44 19.68
N GLN A 743 38.02 24.59 20.34
CA GLN A 743 37.37 25.76 19.76
C GLN A 743 38.36 26.56 18.94
N MET A 744 38.04 26.84 17.69
CA MET A 744 38.82 27.68 16.78
C MET A 744 37.89 28.64 16.04
N ALA A 745 38.23 29.94 16.02
CA ALA A 745 37.42 30.97 15.34
C ALA A 745 35.92 30.98 15.74
N GLY A 746 35.64 30.66 17.00
CA GLY A 746 34.27 30.61 17.55
C GLY A 746 33.47 29.34 17.20
N ASP A 747 34.12 28.33 16.67
CA ASP A 747 33.48 27.02 16.31
C ASP A 747 34.41 25.83 16.64
N TRP A 748 33.97 24.63 16.40
CA TRP A 748 34.68 23.39 16.69
C TRP A 748 35.65 22.97 15.58
N ALA A 749 36.85 22.51 15.95
CA ALA A 749 37.80 21.95 14.99
C ALA A 749 38.58 20.78 15.62
N TYR A 750 39.18 19.94 14.76
CA TYR A 750 40.20 19.01 15.25
C TYR A 750 41.45 19.80 15.76
N GLU A 751 42.01 19.38 16.84
CA GLU A 751 43.16 20.00 17.47
C GLU A 751 44.36 20.14 16.52
N GLU A 752 44.65 19.09 15.72
CA GLU A 752 45.71 19.06 14.72
C GLU A 752 45.51 20.10 13.60
N TYR A 753 44.25 20.51 13.34
CA TYR A 753 43.94 21.53 12.32
C TYR A 753 43.77 22.92 12.88
N ALA A 754 43.76 23.06 14.20
CA ALA A 754 43.65 24.38 14.86
C ALA A 754 44.87 25.29 14.66
N ASN A 755 46.04 24.73 14.38
CA ASN A 755 47.27 25.43 14.18
C ASN A 755 47.53 25.90 12.73
N GLY A 756 46.48 26.10 11.93
CA GLY A 756 46.59 26.59 10.55
C GLY A 756 46.88 25.52 9.51
N GLN A 757 46.88 24.25 9.91
CA GLN A 757 47.04 23.09 8.99
C GLN A 757 45.68 22.64 8.37
N GLY A 758 44.58 23.17 8.84
CA GLY A 758 43.23 22.89 8.30
C GLY A 758 42.89 23.74 7.07
N VAL A 759 41.76 23.43 6.45
CA VAL A 759 41.24 24.17 5.28
C VAL A 759 40.57 25.46 5.75
N ALA A 760 41.28 26.60 5.61
CA ALA A 760 40.76 27.90 6.04
C ALA A 760 39.65 28.44 5.09
N SER A 761 39.81 28.26 3.76
CA SER A 761 38.84 28.73 2.77
C SER A 761 38.86 27.96 1.45
N VAL A 762 37.76 28.02 0.69
CA VAL A 762 37.62 27.43 -0.66
C VAL A 762 36.88 28.37 -1.59
N GLY A 763 37.44 28.55 -2.79
CA GLY A 763 36.79 29.29 -3.89
C GLY A 763 36.79 30.82 -3.72
N LEU A 764 37.59 31.37 -2.83
CA LEU A 764 37.71 32.83 -2.67
C LEU A 764 38.50 33.52 -3.81
N GLY A 765 39.30 32.73 -4.55
CA GLY A 765 40.08 33.20 -5.71
C GLY A 765 39.48 32.81 -7.06
N ASP A 766 38.29 32.19 -7.09
CA ASP A 766 37.66 31.84 -8.35
C ASP A 766 37.29 33.10 -9.14
N ALA A 767 37.95 33.32 -10.29
CA ALA A 767 37.71 34.48 -11.15
C ALA A 767 36.26 34.45 -11.68
N MET A 768 35.69 35.63 -11.89
CA MET A 768 34.41 35.82 -12.56
C MET A 768 34.39 35.10 -13.92
N PRO A 769 33.25 34.60 -14.44
CA PRO A 769 33.20 33.91 -15.73
C PRO A 769 33.69 34.78 -16.89
N GLY A 770 34.79 34.38 -17.53
CA GLY A 770 35.35 35.09 -18.69
C GLY A 770 36.81 34.82 -19.04
N ALA A 771 37.58 34.13 -18.20
CA ALA A 771 39.00 33.86 -18.45
C ALA A 771 39.26 32.37 -18.72
N SER A 772 39.69 32.05 -19.93
CA SER A 772 40.06 30.72 -20.43
C SER A 772 41.36 30.19 -19.79
N ALA A 773 41.42 28.93 -19.40
CA ALA A 773 42.64 28.20 -19.04
C ALA A 773 42.79 26.95 -19.92
N PRO A 774 44.07 26.53 -20.22
CA PRO A 774 44.37 25.54 -21.24
C PRO A 774 44.25 24.07 -20.81
N GLY A 775 44.07 23.21 -21.82
CA GLY A 775 43.67 21.83 -21.74
C GLY A 775 44.60 20.83 -21.01
N GLY A 776 44.01 19.76 -20.59
CA GLY A 776 44.62 18.53 -20.02
C GLY A 776 43.73 17.33 -20.18
N ASP A 777 44.32 16.23 -20.51
CA ASP A 777 43.89 14.95 -21.04
C ASP A 777 42.64 14.29 -20.43
N GLN A 778 41.88 13.60 -21.28
CA GLN A 778 40.70 12.79 -20.96
C GLN A 778 41.05 11.41 -20.42
N PRO A 779 40.33 10.89 -19.42
CA PRO A 779 40.23 9.47 -19.16
C PRO A 779 38.97 8.84 -19.78
N GLN A 780 39.14 7.63 -20.30
CA GLN A 780 38.12 6.80 -20.94
C GLN A 780 36.97 6.43 -20.02
N GLN A 781 35.75 6.35 -20.59
CA GLN A 781 34.51 5.96 -19.93
C GLN A 781 34.49 4.46 -19.58
N PRO A 782 34.00 4.07 -18.41
CA PRO A 782 33.55 2.69 -18.14
C PRO A 782 32.10 2.52 -18.58
N GLY A 783 31.81 1.33 -19.15
CA GLY A 783 30.52 0.96 -19.68
C GLY A 783 29.39 0.98 -18.67
N ILE A 784 28.19 1.28 -19.16
CA ILE A 784 26.94 1.30 -18.42
C ILE A 784 26.59 -0.14 -18.03
N ASN A 785 26.66 -0.46 -16.73
CA ASN A 785 26.07 -1.67 -16.18
C ASN A 785 24.61 -1.43 -15.86
N LEU A 786 23.75 -2.30 -16.39
CA LEU A 786 22.31 -2.32 -16.17
C LEU A 786 21.97 -2.44 -14.66
N ALA A 787 20.91 -1.78 -14.25
CA ALA A 787 20.40 -1.84 -12.89
C ALA A 787 20.16 -3.30 -12.44
N PRO A 788 20.41 -3.63 -11.16
CA PRO A 788 20.14 -4.96 -10.63
C PRO A 788 18.64 -5.31 -10.77
N THR A 789 18.37 -6.60 -11.01
CA THR A 789 16.99 -7.08 -11.14
C THR A 789 16.23 -6.94 -9.81
N GLN A 790 14.90 -6.81 -9.86
CA GLN A 790 14.04 -6.73 -8.67
C GLN A 790 14.33 -7.84 -7.64
N GLU A 791 14.73 -9.01 -8.09
CA GLU A 791 15.09 -10.17 -7.24
C GLU A 791 16.39 -9.94 -6.45
N GLN A 792 17.39 -9.32 -7.06
CA GLN A 792 18.65 -8.96 -6.39
C GLN A 792 18.46 -7.84 -5.36
N GLU A 793 17.60 -6.88 -5.65
CA GLU A 793 17.23 -5.82 -4.71
C GLU A 793 16.46 -6.38 -3.51
N LYS A 794 15.53 -7.30 -3.76
CA LYS A 794 14.79 -8.01 -2.72
C LYS A 794 15.71 -8.83 -1.81
N GLN A 795 16.67 -9.54 -2.38
CA GLN A 795 17.64 -10.31 -1.61
C GLN A 795 18.51 -9.41 -0.72
N LYS A 796 18.96 -8.28 -1.23
CA LYS A 796 19.79 -7.32 -0.48
C LYS A 796 19.03 -6.69 0.68
N ILE A 797 17.74 -6.39 0.49
CA ILE A 797 16.83 -5.93 1.56
C ILE A 797 16.63 -7.06 2.59
N LEU A 798 16.41 -8.29 2.13
CA LEU A 798 16.26 -9.45 3.01
C LEU A 798 17.51 -9.68 3.86
N ASP A 799 18.69 -9.52 3.29
CA ASP A 799 19.96 -9.70 4.01
C ASP A 799 20.18 -8.57 5.03
N MET A 800 19.77 -7.34 4.71
CA MET A 800 19.81 -6.20 5.65
C MET A 800 18.94 -6.46 6.90
N PHE A 801 17.82 -7.18 6.75
CA PHE A 801 16.95 -7.54 7.87
C PHE A 801 17.36 -8.80 8.62
N ARG A 802 18.24 -9.64 8.07
CA ARG A 802 18.70 -10.89 8.72
C ARG A 802 19.81 -10.69 9.75
N GLY A 803 20.41 -9.50 9.82
CA GLY A 803 21.42 -9.19 10.84
C GLY A 803 22.75 -9.91 10.64
N ASN A 804 23.15 -10.24 9.42
CA ASN A 804 24.50 -10.74 9.08
C ASN A 804 25.41 -9.60 8.66
#